data_e6028a531ee3ee2a93c6e9e9a3460180
#
_entry.id   e6028a531ee3ee2a93c6e9e9a3460180
#
_cell.length_a   1.000
_cell.length_b   1.000
_cell.length_c   1.000
_cell.angle_alpha   90.00
_cell.angle_beta   90.00
_cell.angle_gamma   90.00
#
_symmetry.space_group_name_H-M   'P 1'
#
loop_
_entity.id
_entity.type
_entity.pdbx_description
1 polymer ?
#
loop_
_entity_poly.entity_id
_entity_poly.type
_entity_poly.pdbx_seq_one_letter_code
_entity_poly.pdbx_strand_id
1 'polypeptide(L)'
;MKDSTFLLYDKPACAWTQALPIGNGTLGGMIYGKVKEETVSLNHDELWTGHPKDTVPDGALEAFQKARALALDGKLRESQDVIESDFMSTWSQAYLPLGDLILTFDGSERKSGYVRSLDLETAIASVSYRQGKRIMRREMFASYPEKMIVIRLTCENGCFDVTAKLDCKLRHKMKSLKGLLVLSGEAPSEHNTNGLSDKQSYSKIDSERGMLFTCAVKADTDGKKHVSGKGIEITGATAVTLCLTAETSFNGWQNNAFTNGKPHLEPCLERLKKDFDYEAVKAAHIADYRALYSRVELDIGSNGKEDVPTGKRLRDFKTDKNDIALYTLLFNYGRYLAIASSRPGSQPSTLQGIWNEKLCPPWHSNYTVNINTEMNYWPVLPCDMPEVNEPLIEMVRDLSVAGERTAKEMYGMSGFVAHHNVDIWRLTTPVAGNAVWAFWPMSPGWFCEHIFAHYEYTLDEKYLRETAYPIMKKAAEFYCDYLVEDRDGYLIAAPSTSPENNFLINGRQCAVSQTTTMTMSIIRELFENCVKASEILGEDGEFAKALKDKLGRLLPFKIGKKGQLLEWYNEEREAEIHHRHCSMLYGLHPAHLITAQGTPELADACRRSLEIRGDDGTGWSLGWKINFWARLRDGNHALRLFDRQLRFKSSTGMNYSHGGGTYENLFDAHPPFQIDGNFGAVSGVCEMLLDCFDGRIFLLPALPDKWSEGSVRGLLAKGNIKVDMTWSKGKLTSYSLTGKGEAHIVYGGQETVHRLDGGTLTVKL
;
A
#
# COMPACT_ATOMS: atom_id res chain seq x y z
N MET A 1 -22.88 -10.43 -15.38
CA MET A 1 -21.84 -9.68 -14.60
C MET A 1 -22.48 -9.28 -13.28
N LYS A 2 -21.77 -9.40 -12.17
CA LYS A 2 -22.28 -8.89 -10.88
C LYS A 2 -21.89 -7.40 -10.78
N ASP A 3 -22.77 -6.53 -10.29
CA ASP A 3 -22.50 -5.08 -10.13
C ASP A 3 -21.42 -4.74 -9.09
N SER A 4 -20.92 -5.75 -8.37
CA SER A 4 -19.83 -5.69 -7.39
C SER A 4 -18.48 -6.22 -7.88
N THR A 5 -18.38 -6.73 -9.13
CA THR A 5 -17.13 -7.32 -9.67
C THR A 5 -16.66 -6.68 -10.97
N PHE A 6 -17.29 -5.59 -11.42
CA PHE A 6 -16.92 -4.88 -12.64
C PHE A 6 -16.86 -3.38 -12.45
N LEU A 7 -15.77 -2.76 -12.95
CA LEU A 7 -15.77 -1.35 -13.28
C LEU A 7 -16.26 -1.21 -14.72
N LEU A 8 -17.29 -0.38 -14.95
CA LEU A 8 -17.94 -0.19 -16.24
C LEU A 8 -17.98 1.28 -16.63
N TYR A 9 -17.69 1.59 -17.90
CA TYR A 9 -17.74 2.95 -18.45
C TYR A 9 -18.27 2.95 -19.87
N ASP A 10 -19.06 3.97 -20.20
CA ASP A 10 -19.72 4.17 -21.50
C ASP A 10 -18.95 5.14 -22.44
N LYS A 11 -17.74 5.56 -22.03
CA LYS A 11 -16.87 6.49 -22.76
C LYS A 11 -15.39 6.30 -22.42
N PRO A 12 -14.48 6.73 -23.33
CA PRO A 12 -13.04 6.75 -23.05
C PRO A 12 -12.69 7.63 -21.85
N ALA A 13 -11.56 7.34 -21.22
CA ALA A 13 -10.96 8.20 -20.20
C ALA A 13 -10.34 9.45 -20.86
N CYS A 14 -10.60 10.61 -20.25
CA CYS A 14 -9.99 11.88 -20.63
C CYS A 14 -8.85 12.29 -19.69
N ALA A 15 -8.78 11.68 -18.50
CA ALA A 15 -7.77 11.93 -17.47
C ALA A 15 -7.24 10.60 -16.92
N TRP A 16 -6.05 10.64 -16.37
CA TRP A 16 -5.38 9.48 -15.76
C TRP A 16 -6.23 8.84 -14.65
N THR A 17 -6.85 9.65 -13.80
CA THR A 17 -7.78 9.20 -12.74
C THR A 17 -9.12 8.63 -13.24
N GLN A 18 -9.28 8.49 -14.54
CA GLN A 18 -10.39 7.80 -15.19
C GLN A 18 -9.94 6.53 -15.92
N ALA A 19 -8.62 6.38 -16.16
CA ALA A 19 -8.06 5.22 -16.85
C ALA A 19 -8.13 3.96 -15.96
N LEU A 20 -8.18 2.78 -16.60
CA LEU A 20 -8.25 1.50 -15.90
C LEU A 20 -6.84 0.97 -15.61
N PRO A 21 -6.52 0.67 -14.36
CA PRO A 21 -5.22 0.09 -14.01
C PRO A 21 -5.19 -1.40 -14.31
N ILE A 22 -4.08 -1.88 -14.87
CA ILE A 22 -3.67 -3.28 -14.89
C ILE A 22 -2.29 -3.42 -14.27
N GLY A 23 -1.97 -4.57 -13.66
CA GLY A 23 -0.67 -4.77 -13.03
C GLY A 23 -0.40 -6.24 -12.66
N ASN A 24 0.88 -6.56 -12.49
CA ASN A 24 1.35 -7.90 -12.09
C ASN A 24 2.46 -7.86 -11.02
N GLY A 25 2.51 -6.79 -10.23
CA GLY A 25 3.54 -6.52 -9.24
C GLY A 25 4.76 -5.81 -9.82
N THR A 26 5.23 -6.21 -11.02
CA THR A 26 6.42 -5.63 -11.66
C THR A 26 6.06 -4.61 -12.74
N LEU A 27 5.08 -4.92 -13.59
CA LEU A 27 4.62 -4.04 -14.66
C LEU A 27 3.24 -3.51 -14.38
N GLY A 28 3.06 -2.20 -14.50
CA GLY A 28 1.78 -1.51 -14.43
C GLY A 28 1.40 -0.88 -15.76
N GLY A 29 0.10 -0.80 -16.03
CA GLY A 29 -0.45 -0.09 -17.18
C GLY A 29 -1.73 0.64 -16.84
N MET A 30 -1.92 1.86 -17.42
CA MET A 30 -3.17 2.63 -17.30
C MET A 30 -3.83 2.74 -18.68
N ILE A 31 -5.04 2.21 -18.81
CA ILE A 31 -5.75 2.04 -20.08
C ILE A 31 -6.84 3.12 -20.22
N TYR A 32 -6.71 3.99 -21.21
CA TYR A 32 -7.67 5.09 -21.44
C TYR A 32 -8.90 4.65 -22.26
N GLY A 33 -8.76 3.65 -23.13
CA GLY A 33 -9.85 3.17 -23.99
C GLY A 33 -10.22 4.13 -25.12
N LYS A 34 -9.29 4.96 -25.58
CA LYS A 34 -9.53 5.92 -26.68
C LYS A 34 -9.69 5.18 -28.02
N VAL A 35 -10.49 5.73 -28.92
CA VAL A 35 -10.89 5.03 -30.16
C VAL A 35 -9.82 5.12 -31.22
N LYS A 36 -9.38 6.33 -31.56
CA LYS A 36 -8.42 6.59 -32.65
C LYS A 36 -6.97 6.48 -32.19
N GLU A 37 -6.68 6.98 -31.00
CA GLU A 37 -5.34 6.91 -30.43
C GLU A 37 -5.45 6.43 -28.97
N GLU A 38 -5.21 5.15 -28.75
CA GLU A 38 -5.14 4.55 -27.42
C GLU A 38 -3.78 4.86 -26.79
N THR A 39 -3.79 5.17 -25.53
CA THR A 39 -2.61 5.30 -24.71
C THR A 39 -2.64 4.26 -23.60
N VAL A 40 -1.55 3.54 -23.39
CA VAL A 40 -1.33 2.71 -22.20
C VAL A 40 -0.11 3.30 -21.51
N SER A 41 -0.32 4.04 -20.41
CA SER A 41 0.77 4.56 -19.62
C SER A 41 1.39 3.46 -18.78
N LEU A 42 2.71 3.30 -18.85
CA LEU A 42 3.45 2.14 -18.37
C LEU A 42 4.30 2.50 -17.14
N ASN A 43 4.40 1.55 -16.24
CA ASN A 43 5.29 1.61 -15.08
C ASN A 43 6.06 0.30 -14.91
N HIS A 44 7.22 0.39 -14.24
CA HIS A 44 7.99 -0.74 -13.74
C HIS A 44 8.38 -0.47 -12.29
N ASP A 45 8.16 -1.41 -11.39
CA ASP A 45 8.34 -1.26 -9.94
C ASP A 45 9.75 -0.84 -9.52
N GLU A 46 10.77 -1.27 -10.27
CA GLU A 46 12.17 -0.93 -10.02
C GLU A 46 12.64 0.39 -10.67
N LEU A 47 11.81 1.11 -11.44
CA LEU A 47 12.28 2.29 -12.16
C LEU A 47 12.19 3.55 -11.28
N TRP A 48 13.34 3.95 -10.73
CA TRP A 48 13.49 5.07 -9.82
C TRP A 48 14.65 5.98 -10.24
N THR A 49 14.68 7.20 -9.69
CA THR A 49 15.86 8.08 -9.79
C THR A 49 16.97 7.60 -8.86
N GLY A 50 18.17 8.14 -9.04
CA GLY A 50 19.26 8.04 -8.09
C GLY A 50 20.15 6.82 -8.23
N HIS A 51 20.96 6.64 -7.21
CA HIS A 51 21.95 5.57 -7.01
C HIS A 51 22.23 5.44 -5.51
N PRO A 52 22.87 4.35 -5.04
CA PRO A 52 23.26 4.22 -3.64
C PRO A 52 24.18 5.36 -3.20
N LYS A 53 23.88 5.97 -2.05
CA LYS A 53 24.63 7.10 -1.48
C LYS A 53 24.89 6.94 0.00
N ASP A 54 25.94 7.58 0.46
CA ASP A 54 26.09 7.89 1.87
C ASP A 54 25.18 9.09 2.21
N THR A 55 24.32 8.90 3.20
CA THR A 55 23.32 9.89 3.59
C THR A 55 23.41 10.30 5.05
N VAL A 56 24.39 9.76 5.80
CA VAL A 56 24.60 10.14 7.21
C VAL A 56 25.25 11.53 7.27
N PRO A 57 24.63 12.54 7.92
CA PRO A 57 25.23 13.85 8.06
C PRO A 57 26.42 13.83 9.00
N ASP A 58 27.42 14.65 8.72
CA ASP A 58 28.53 14.89 9.64
C ASP A 58 28.02 15.51 10.95
N GLY A 59 28.50 15.01 12.10
CA GLY A 59 28.09 15.52 13.42
C GLY A 59 26.70 15.08 13.90
N ALA A 60 26.04 14.15 13.20
CA ALA A 60 24.68 13.71 13.55
C ALA A 60 24.57 13.13 14.97
N LEU A 61 25.58 12.37 15.43
CA LEU A 61 25.58 11.80 16.77
C LEU A 61 25.60 12.88 17.85
N GLU A 62 26.45 13.88 17.71
CA GLU A 62 26.55 15.02 18.63
C GLU A 62 25.25 15.85 18.62
N ALA A 63 24.66 16.05 17.44
CA ALA A 63 23.37 16.72 17.30
C ALA A 63 22.25 15.95 18.03
N PHE A 64 22.19 14.63 17.87
CA PHE A 64 21.23 13.77 18.56
C PHE A 64 21.41 13.84 20.09
N GLN A 65 22.63 13.71 20.58
CA GLN A 65 22.92 13.77 22.02
C GLN A 65 22.52 15.13 22.62
N LYS A 66 22.81 16.22 21.93
CA LYS A 66 22.40 17.58 22.32
C LYS A 66 20.87 17.74 22.31
N ALA A 67 20.21 17.28 21.24
CA ALA A 67 18.75 17.33 21.12
C ALA A 67 18.07 16.53 22.24
N ARG A 68 18.59 15.33 22.55
CA ARG A 68 18.11 14.49 23.66
C ARG A 68 18.24 15.18 25.01
N ALA A 69 19.40 15.75 25.31
CA ALA A 69 19.62 16.47 26.57
C ALA A 69 18.65 17.66 26.72
N LEU A 70 18.45 18.43 25.65
CA LEU A 70 17.49 19.55 25.63
C LEU A 70 16.05 19.07 25.83
N ALA A 71 15.65 17.97 25.19
CA ALA A 71 14.30 17.43 25.34
C ALA A 71 14.02 16.95 26.77
N LEU A 72 14.98 16.26 27.40
CA LEU A 72 14.86 15.79 28.77
C LEU A 72 14.84 16.95 29.79
N ASP A 73 15.51 18.08 29.46
CA ASP A 73 15.48 19.32 30.25
C ASP A 73 14.20 20.17 30.02
N GLY A 74 13.28 19.69 29.16
CA GLY A 74 12.03 20.36 28.81
C GLY A 74 12.19 21.52 27.81
N LYS A 75 13.39 21.71 27.24
CA LYS A 75 13.68 22.70 26.19
C LYS A 75 13.33 22.17 24.80
N LEU A 76 12.05 21.80 24.62
CA LEU A 76 11.56 21.05 23.45
C LEU A 76 11.76 21.79 22.13
N ARG A 77 11.55 23.12 22.12
CA ARG A 77 11.76 23.92 20.93
C ARG A 77 13.23 23.98 20.52
N GLU A 78 14.13 24.17 21.49
CA GLU A 78 15.57 24.18 21.23
C GLU A 78 16.05 22.80 20.75
N SER A 79 15.47 21.71 21.29
CA SER A 79 15.72 20.35 20.80
C SER A 79 15.30 20.20 19.34
N GLN A 80 14.11 20.69 18.95
CA GLN A 80 13.64 20.68 17.56
C GLN A 80 14.57 21.49 16.65
N ASP A 81 14.99 22.67 17.07
CA ASP A 81 15.88 23.53 16.26
C ASP A 81 17.21 22.81 15.96
N VAL A 82 17.78 22.07 16.91
CA VAL A 82 18.98 21.25 16.70
C VAL A 82 18.72 20.09 15.73
N ILE A 83 17.59 19.39 15.88
CA ILE A 83 17.21 18.30 14.98
C ILE A 83 17.09 18.83 13.55
N GLU A 84 16.38 19.93 13.34
CA GLU A 84 16.12 20.50 12.01
C GLU A 84 17.38 21.09 11.36
N SER A 85 18.35 21.62 12.13
CA SER A 85 19.57 22.20 11.59
C SER A 85 20.71 21.20 11.34
N ASP A 86 20.89 20.21 12.25
CA ASP A 86 22.13 19.46 12.33
C ASP A 86 21.94 17.91 12.19
N PHE A 87 20.68 17.43 12.18
CA PHE A 87 20.40 15.99 12.15
C PHE A 87 19.71 15.50 10.88
N MET A 88 19.03 16.40 10.14
CA MET A 88 18.33 16.02 8.90
C MET A 88 19.30 15.75 7.76
N SER A 89 18.88 14.86 6.85
CA SER A 89 19.69 14.40 5.73
C SER A 89 19.15 14.88 4.36
N THR A 90 19.17 14.03 3.36
CA THR A 90 18.75 14.30 1.98
C THR A 90 17.31 13.88 1.72
N TRP A 91 16.75 14.28 0.58
CA TRP A 91 15.45 13.78 0.12
C TRP A 91 15.54 12.34 -0.40
N SER A 92 14.44 11.59 -0.28
CA SER A 92 14.29 10.28 -0.92
C SER A 92 14.31 10.40 -2.45
N GLN A 93 14.70 9.33 -3.13
CA GLN A 93 14.59 9.24 -4.58
C GLN A 93 13.12 9.05 -5.00
N ALA A 94 12.83 9.28 -6.30
CA ALA A 94 11.48 9.27 -6.82
C ALA A 94 11.20 8.07 -7.73
N TYR A 95 10.00 7.49 -7.58
CA TYR A 95 9.46 6.48 -8.48
C TYR A 95 9.05 7.12 -9.82
N LEU A 96 9.42 6.49 -10.96
CA LEU A 96 9.30 7.07 -12.29
C LEU A 96 8.29 6.34 -13.19
N PRO A 97 7.66 7.05 -14.14
CA PRO A 97 6.94 6.39 -15.24
C PRO A 97 7.94 5.78 -16.23
N LEU A 98 7.61 4.58 -16.75
CA LEU A 98 8.39 3.91 -17.78
C LEU A 98 8.20 4.56 -19.16
N GLY A 99 7.03 5.11 -19.41
CA GLY A 99 6.63 5.73 -20.68
C GLY A 99 5.22 5.33 -21.10
N ASP A 100 4.92 5.50 -22.38
CA ASP A 100 3.61 5.21 -22.96
C ASP A 100 3.72 4.27 -24.17
N LEU A 101 2.81 3.30 -24.26
CA LEU A 101 2.53 2.60 -25.51
C LEU A 101 1.34 3.29 -26.19
N ILE A 102 1.56 3.83 -27.37
CA ILE A 102 0.59 4.58 -28.17
C ILE A 102 0.16 3.72 -29.36
N LEU A 103 -1.14 3.45 -29.46
CA LEU A 103 -1.74 2.68 -30.55
C LEU A 103 -2.62 3.61 -31.39
N THR A 104 -2.17 3.94 -32.60
CA THR A 104 -2.92 4.79 -33.55
C THR A 104 -3.64 3.91 -34.55
N PHE A 105 -4.97 3.98 -34.57
CA PHE A 105 -5.84 3.20 -35.45
C PHE A 105 -6.27 4.01 -36.69
N ASP A 106 -6.57 3.30 -37.78
CA ASP A 106 -7.30 3.87 -38.91
C ASP A 106 -8.73 4.27 -38.51
N GLY A 107 -9.40 5.06 -39.35
CA GLY A 107 -10.78 5.46 -39.12
C GLY A 107 -10.93 6.76 -38.29
N SER A 108 -12.16 6.97 -37.79
CA SER A 108 -12.55 8.19 -37.11
C SER A 108 -12.88 7.96 -35.63
N GLU A 109 -13.03 9.04 -34.86
CA GLU A 109 -13.54 8.99 -33.47
C GLU A 109 -15.02 8.58 -33.35
N ARG A 110 -15.77 8.53 -34.50
CA ARG A 110 -17.19 8.16 -34.48
C ARG A 110 -17.35 6.69 -34.07
N LYS A 111 -18.17 6.47 -33.06
CA LYS A 111 -18.43 5.15 -32.49
C LYS A 111 -19.88 5.04 -32.00
N SER A 112 -20.36 3.81 -31.87
CA SER A 112 -21.61 3.49 -31.16
C SER A 112 -21.40 2.23 -30.30
N GLY A 113 -22.25 2.05 -29.29
CA GLY A 113 -22.19 0.89 -28.42
C GLY A 113 -20.83 0.76 -27.71
N TYR A 114 -20.24 1.88 -27.29
CA TYR A 114 -18.95 1.90 -26.61
C TYR A 114 -19.09 1.37 -25.18
N VAL A 115 -18.22 0.43 -24.83
CA VAL A 115 -18.09 -0.11 -23.48
C VAL A 115 -16.60 -0.25 -23.17
N ARG A 116 -16.20 0.20 -21.97
CA ARG A 116 -14.89 -0.02 -21.37
C ARG A 116 -15.10 -0.59 -19.98
N SER A 117 -14.42 -1.68 -19.64
CA SER A 117 -14.58 -2.37 -18.36
C SER A 117 -13.28 -2.93 -17.82
N LEU A 118 -13.24 -3.13 -16.52
CA LEU A 118 -12.26 -3.95 -15.82
C LEU A 118 -13.00 -5.05 -15.06
N ASP A 119 -12.76 -6.28 -15.43
CA ASP A 119 -13.28 -7.47 -14.74
C ASP A 119 -12.37 -7.83 -13.58
N LEU A 120 -12.86 -7.72 -12.36
CA LEU A 120 -12.11 -8.01 -11.14
C LEU A 120 -11.99 -9.51 -10.86
N GLU A 121 -12.78 -10.37 -11.51
CA GLU A 121 -12.67 -11.83 -11.37
C GLU A 121 -11.57 -12.42 -12.27
N THR A 122 -11.17 -11.69 -13.31
CA THR A 122 -10.17 -12.15 -14.29
C THR A 122 -8.98 -11.20 -14.43
N ALA A 123 -9.02 -10.02 -13.81
CA ALA A 123 -8.03 -8.95 -13.96
C ALA A 123 -7.81 -8.53 -15.43
N ILE A 124 -8.85 -8.57 -16.26
CA ILE A 124 -8.80 -8.20 -17.68
C ILE A 124 -9.56 -6.88 -17.89
N ALA A 125 -8.87 -5.91 -18.47
CA ALA A 125 -9.51 -4.69 -18.98
C ALA A 125 -9.94 -4.89 -20.43
N SER A 126 -11.15 -4.43 -20.77
CA SER A 126 -11.73 -4.59 -22.09
C SER A 126 -12.27 -3.28 -22.64
N VAL A 127 -12.19 -3.13 -23.96
CA VAL A 127 -12.82 -2.02 -24.69
C VAL A 127 -13.53 -2.59 -25.92
N SER A 128 -14.80 -2.23 -26.12
CA SER A 128 -15.55 -2.62 -27.32
C SER A 128 -16.37 -1.46 -27.87
N TYR A 129 -16.45 -1.38 -29.19
CA TYR A 129 -17.26 -0.36 -29.88
C TYR A 129 -17.50 -0.74 -31.35
N ARG A 130 -18.44 -0.05 -32.00
CA ARG A 130 -18.72 -0.20 -33.41
C ARG A 130 -18.29 1.05 -34.19
N GLN A 131 -17.66 0.82 -35.35
CA GLN A 131 -17.37 1.84 -36.36
C GLN A 131 -17.99 1.40 -37.70
N GLY A 132 -19.18 1.88 -38.00
CA GLY A 132 -19.96 1.38 -39.11
C GLY A 132 -20.36 -0.08 -38.94
N LYS A 133 -19.89 -0.96 -39.86
CA LYS A 133 -20.09 -2.43 -39.74
C LYS A 133 -19.05 -3.12 -38.87
N ARG A 134 -17.87 -2.52 -38.68
CA ARG A 134 -16.77 -3.09 -37.91
C ARG A 134 -17.13 -3.13 -36.42
N ILE A 135 -16.84 -4.25 -35.73
CA ILE A 135 -16.93 -4.36 -34.29
C ILE A 135 -15.50 -4.53 -33.79
N MET A 136 -14.99 -3.51 -33.11
CA MET A 136 -13.66 -3.50 -32.52
C MET A 136 -13.73 -3.99 -31.08
N ARG A 137 -12.81 -4.90 -30.71
CA ARG A 137 -12.63 -5.38 -29.34
C ARG A 137 -11.15 -5.32 -28.97
N ARG A 138 -10.88 -4.98 -27.73
CA ARG A 138 -9.55 -4.97 -27.13
C ARG A 138 -9.64 -5.65 -25.78
N GLU A 139 -8.74 -6.59 -25.50
CA GLU A 139 -8.53 -7.17 -24.17
C GLU A 139 -7.09 -6.88 -23.75
N MET A 140 -6.88 -6.46 -22.51
CA MET A 140 -5.58 -6.02 -21.98
C MET A 140 -5.41 -6.52 -20.56
N PHE A 141 -4.30 -7.17 -20.29
CA PHE A 141 -3.97 -7.67 -18.95
C PHE A 141 -2.46 -7.70 -18.72
N ALA A 142 -2.04 -7.67 -17.47
CA ALA A 142 -0.65 -7.85 -17.05
C ALA A 142 -0.51 -9.24 -16.42
N SER A 143 0.18 -10.15 -17.14
CA SER A 143 0.39 -11.53 -16.71
C SER A 143 1.59 -11.63 -15.76
N TYR A 144 1.36 -12.14 -14.54
CA TYR A 144 2.45 -12.42 -13.60
C TYR A 144 3.29 -13.64 -14.04
N PRO A 145 2.69 -14.78 -14.44
CA PRO A 145 3.48 -15.92 -14.90
C PRO A 145 4.39 -15.60 -16.09
N GLU A 146 3.91 -14.79 -17.04
CA GLU A 146 4.67 -14.45 -18.25
C GLU A 146 5.50 -13.18 -18.11
N LYS A 147 5.37 -12.44 -17.01
CA LYS A 147 6.05 -11.15 -16.74
C LYS A 147 5.90 -10.15 -17.90
N MET A 148 4.68 -9.98 -18.40
CA MET A 148 4.40 -9.10 -19.54
C MET A 148 2.99 -8.52 -19.49
N ILE A 149 2.80 -7.40 -20.21
CA ILE A 149 1.48 -6.88 -20.57
C ILE A 149 1.11 -7.44 -21.94
N VAL A 150 -0.10 -7.99 -22.04
CA VAL A 150 -0.66 -8.57 -23.27
C VAL A 150 -1.85 -7.73 -23.70
N ILE A 151 -1.88 -7.37 -24.99
CA ILE A 151 -2.95 -6.61 -25.61
C ILE A 151 -3.43 -7.35 -26.84
N ARG A 152 -4.68 -7.80 -26.83
CA ARG A 152 -5.35 -8.44 -27.94
C ARG A 152 -6.31 -7.45 -28.59
N LEU A 153 -6.15 -7.22 -29.89
CA LEU A 153 -7.01 -6.38 -30.72
C LEU A 153 -7.70 -7.26 -31.75
N THR A 154 -9.03 -7.13 -31.89
CA THR A 154 -9.78 -7.89 -32.91
C THR A 154 -10.82 -7.01 -33.59
N CYS A 155 -11.10 -7.32 -34.86
CA CYS A 155 -12.12 -6.69 -35.67
C CYS A 155 -13.03 -7.72 -36.33
N GLU A 156 -14.31 -7.69 -35.97
CA GLU A 156 -15.33 -8.46 -36.69
C GLU A 156 -15.94 -7.59 -37.82
N ASN A 157 -16.30 -8.25 -38.91
CA ASN A 157 -16.93 -7.63 -40.09
C ASN A 157 -16.06 -6.56 -40.78
N GLY A 158 -14.75 -6.82 -40.89
CA GLY A 158 -13.80 -5.98 -41.58
C GLY A 158 -12.36 -6.21 -41.08
N CYS A 159 -11.47 -5.32 -41.45
CA CYS A 159 -10.08 -5.28 -40.99
C CYS A 159 -9.74 -3.87 -40.50
N PHE A 160 -8.59 -3.73 -39.87
CA PHE A 160 -8.08 -2.45 -39.36
C PHE A 160 -6.57 -2.32 -39.58
N ASP A 161 -6.13 -1.09 -39.61
CA ASP A 161 -4.71 -0.74 -39.56
C ASP A 161 -4.39 -0.17 -38.19
N VAL A 162 -3.22 -0.49 -37.65
CA VAL A 162 -2.74 0.04 -36.38
C VAL A 162 -1.22 0.27 -36.40
N THR A 163 -0.81 1.40 -35.83
CA THR A 163 0.60 1.68 -35.58
C THR A 163 0.84 1.70 -34.05
N ALA A 164 1.74 0.86 -33.58
CA ALA A 164 2.19 0.85 -32.19
C ALA A 164 3.53 1.57 -32.04
N LYS A 165 3.59 2.56 -31.12
CA LYS A 165 4.81 3.33 -30.80
C LYS A 165 5.05 3.30 -29.31
N LEU A 166 6.31 3.32 -28.91
CA LEU A 166 6.71 3.64 -27.54
C LEU A 166 7.14 5.10 -27.47
N ASP A 167 6.80 5.78 -26.39
CA ASP A 167 7.28 7.12 -26.05
C ASP A 167 7.72 7.14 -24.58
N CYS A 168 8.71 7.95 -24.24
CA CYS A 168 9.23 8.04 -22.90
C CYS A 168 9.78 9.44 -22.61
N LYS A 169 9.45 9.99 -21.46
CA LYS A 169 9.92 11.30 -21.02
C LYS A 169 11.38 11.28 -20.51
N LEU A 170 11.91 10.08 -20.20
CA LEU A 170 13.30 9.90 -19.77
C LEU A 170 14.25 9.85 -20.96
N ARG A 171 15.54 10.01 -20.72
CA ARG A 171 16.59 9.84 -21.74
C ARG A 171 16.52 8.42 -22.32
N HIS A 172 16.30 8.29 -23.64
CA HIS A 172 16.14 6.99 -24.27
C HIS A 172 16.59 6.96 -25.74
N LYS A 173 16.69 5.75 -26.27
CA LYS A 173 16.90 5.45 -27.68
C LYS A 173 15.92 4.38 -28.13
N MET A 174 15.41 4.54 -29.35
CA MET A 174 14.53 3.57 -30.01
C MET A 174 15.26 2.82 -31.10
N LYS A 175 15.04 1.53 -31.22
CA LYS A 175 15.55 0.70 -32.32
C LYS A 175 14.61 -0.46 -32.65
N SER A 176 14.73 -0.99 -33.87
CA SER A 176 14.21 -2.32 -34.20
C SER A 176 15.32 -3.34 -34.00
N LEU A 177 15.04 -4.39 -33.24
CA LEU A 177 15.99 -5.47 -32.96
C LEU A 177 15.31 -6.82 -33.03
N LYS A 178 15.77 -7.70 -33.92
CA LYS A 178 15.21 -9.06 -34.11
C LYS A 178 13.67 -9.06 -34.33
N GLY A 179 13.14 -8.07 -35.04
CA GLY A 179 11.71 -7.92 -35.28
C GLY A 179 10.87 -7.39 -34.11
N LEU A 180 11.52 -6.93 -33.06
CA LEU A 180 10.92 -6.25 -31.92
C LEU A 180 11.11 -4.73 -32.00
N LEU A 181 10.17 -3.97 -31.46
CA LEU A 181 10.37 -2.54 -31.15
C LEU A 181 10.99 -2.46 -29.74
N VAL A 182 12.14 -1.82 -29.62
CA VAL A 182 12.90 -1.75 -28.38
C VAL A 182 13.21 -0.30 -28.03
N LEU A 183 12.82 0.11 -26.83
CA LEU A 183 13.21 1.32 -26.15
C LEU A 183 14.25 0.97 -25.09
N SER A 184 15.40 1.63 -25.09
CA SER A 184 16.39 1.53 -24.02
C SER A 184 16.72 2.91 -23.49
N GLY A 185 16.72 3.07 -22.20
CA GLY A 185 16.85 4.36 -21.53
C GLY A 185 17.71 4.33 -20.28
N GLU A 186 17.84 5.51 -19.70
CA GLU A 186 18.58 5.78 -18.46
C GLU A 186 17.70 6.63 -17.53
N ALA A 187 17.60 6.23 -16.27
CA ALA A 187 16.95 7.01 -15.24
C ALA A 187 17.83 8.20 -14.80
N PRO A 188 17.23 9.30 -14.32
CA PRO A 188 17.99 10.42 -13.75
C PRO A 188 18.84 10.01 -12.55
N SER A 189 19.99 10.66 -12.41
CA SER A 189 20.94 10.45 -11.29
C SER A 189 20.43 10.98 -9.96
N GLU A 190 19.49 11.93 -10.01
CA GLU A 190 18.96 12.65 -8.87
C GLU A 190 17.47 12.95 -9.09
N HIS A 191 16.72 12.92 -8.00
CA HIS A 191 15.40 13.51 -7.97
C HIS A 191 15.49 15.05 -7.98
N ASN A 192 14.63 15.70 -8.77
CA ASN A 192 14.50 17.15 -8.72
C ASN A 192 13.70 17.57 -7.48
N THR A 193 14.40 18.02 -6.44
CA THR A 193 13.84 18.37 -5.14
C THR A 193 12.90 19.58 -5.15
N ASN A 194 12.95 20.42 -6.20
CA ASN A 194 12.16 21.65 -6.23
C ASN A 194 10.71 21.45 -6.70
N GLY A 195 10.32 20.23 -7.12
CA GLY A 195 8.94 19.87 -7.47
C GLY A 195 8.26 20.69 -8.57
N LEU A 196 8.96 21.70 -9.11
CA LEU A 196 8.40 22.74 -9.97
C LEU A 196 8.79 22.56 -11.45
N SER A 197 9.67 21.63 -11.78
CA SER A 197 10.03 21.37 -13.17
C SER A 197 10.30 19.89 -13.43
N ASP A 198 9.86 19.40 -14.60
CA ASP A 198 10.18 18.07 -15.11
C ASP A 198 11.64 17.95 -15.61
N LYS A 199 12.51 18.93 -15.29
CA LYS A 199 13.91 18.91 -15.68
C LYS A 199 14.64 17.84 -14.87
N GLN A 200 15.15 16.83 -15.56
CA GLN A 200 15.86 15.71 -14.97
C GLN A 200 17.39 15.95 -15.00
N SER A 201 18.07 15.46 -13.96
CA SER A 201 19.51 15.53 -13.80
C SER A 201 20.16 14.20 -14.19
N TYR A 202 21.23 14.25 -15.00
CA TYR A 202 21.99 13.08 -15.43
C TYR A 202 23.48 13.34 -15.22
N SER A 203 24.11 12.62 -14.29
CA SER A 203 25.55 12.72 -14.05
C SER A 203 26.35 12.21 -15.24
N LYS A 204 27.59 12.73 -15.38
CA LYS A 204 28.60 12.21 -16.31
C LYS A 204 29.56 11.24 -15.61
N ILE A 205 29.52 11.15 -14.30
CA ILE A 205 30.35 10.28 -13.48
C ILE A 205 29.63 8.95 -13.37
N ASP A 206 30.22 7.87 -13.85
CA ASP A 206 29.54 6.56 -13.96
C ASP A 206 29.03 6.02 -12.61
N SER A 207 29.74 6.27 -11.51
CA SER A 207 29.32 5.89 -10.16
C SER A 207 28.12 6.68 -9.62
N GLU A 208 27.71 7.75 -10.28
CA GLU A 208 26.59 8.60 -9.91
C GLU A 208 25.43 8.52 -10.90
N ARG A 209 25.55 7.71 -11.95
CA ARG A 209 24.49 7.58 -12.96
C ARG A 209 23.34 6.74 -12.44
N GLY A 210 22.14 7.07 -12.91
CA GLY A 210 20.92 6.31 -12.63
C GLY A 210 20.91 4.97 -13.37
N MET A 211 19.93 4.13 -13.01
CA MET A 211 19.77 2.82 -13.60
C MET A 211 19.42 2.85 -15.07
N LEU A 212 19.78 1.80 -15.78
CA LEU A 212 19.38 1.55 -17.16
C LEU A 212 18.07 0.75 -17.21
N PHE A 213 17.29 0.93 -18.27
CA PHE A 213 16.07 0.17 -18.48
C PHE A 213 15.82 -0.16 -19.95
N THR A 214 15.05 -1.20 -20.19
CA THR A 214 14.59 -1.59 -21.52
C THR A 214 13.10 -1.90 -21.46
N CYS A 215 12.35 -1.41 -22.45
CA CYS A 215 10.99 -1.83 -22.75
C CYS A 215 10.96 -2.37 -24.19
N ALA A 216 10.40 -3.55 -24.39
CA ALA A 216 10.33 -4.21 -25.68
C ALA A 216 8.92 -4.67 -26.02
N VAL A 217 8.54 -4.54 -27.30
CA VAL A 217 7.23 -4.93 -27.81
C VAL A 217 7.38 -5.89 -28.99
N LYS A 218 6.67 -7.03 -28.93
CA LYS A 218 6.42 -7.94 -30.04
C LYS A 218 4.99 -7.77 -30.52
N ALA A 219 4.79 -7.89 -31.83
CA ALA A 219 3.45 -7.97 -32.42
C ALA A 219 3.31 -9.25 -33.25
N ASP A 220 2.22 -9.98 -33.01
CA ASP A 220 1.78 -11.12 -33.81
C ASP A 220 0.43 -10.77 -34.46
N THR A 221 0.26 -11.03 -35.77
CA THR A 221 -0.89 -10.57 -36.55
C THR A 221 -1.13 -11.43 -37.79
N ASP A 222 -2.37 -11.47 -38.23
CA ASP A 222 -2.79 -12.02 -39.54
C ASP A 222 -2.67 -10.99 -40.68
N GLY A 223 -2.38 -9.71 -40.37
CA GLY A 223 -2.14 -8.65 -41.34
C GLY A 223 -0.69 -8.53 -41.78
N LYS A 224 -0.40 -7.53 -42.61
CA LYS A 224 0.98 -7.19 -43.00
C LYS A 224 1.65 -6.36 -41.91
N LYS A 225 2.86 -6.79 -41.49
CA LYS A 225 3.62 -6.15 -40.41
C LYS A 225 4.95 -5.57 -40.89
N HIS A 226 5.26 -4.35 -40.49
CA HIS A 226 6.56 -3.71 -40.66
C HIS A 226 7.05 -3.17 -39.30
N VAL A 227 8.29 -3.51 -38.93
CA VAL A 227 8.89 -3.08 -37.65
C VAL A 227 10.11 -2.20 -37.95
N SER A 228 10.11 -1.00 -37.42
CA SER A 228 11.23 -0.05 -37.51
C SER A 228 11.56 0.56 -36.15
N GLY A 229 12.62 1.37 -36.05
CA GLY A 229 12.90 2.15 -34.84
C GLY A 229 11.85 3.25 -34.56
N LYS A 230 10.90 3.47 -35.44
CA LYS A 230 9.81 4.46 -35.28
C LYS A 230 8.50 3.84 -34.78
N GLY A 231 8.38 2.49 -34.84
CA GLY A 231 7.18 1.80 -34.42
C GLY A 231 6.96 0.47 -35.17
N ILE A 232 5.84 -0.15 -34.85
CA ILE A 232 5.32 -1.35 -35.51
C ILE A 232 4.07 -0.93 -36.29
N GLU A 233 4.13 -1.03 -37.62
CA GLU A 233 3.01 -0.72 -38.52
C GLU A 233 2.36 -2.04 -38.95
N ILE A 234 1.04 -2.16 -38.79
CA ILE A 234 0.24 -3.32 -39.15
C ILE A 234 -0.92 -2.85 -40.01
N THR A 235 -1.11 -3.49 -41.18
CA THR A 235 -2.17 -3.14 -42.12
C THR A 235 -3.01 -4.35 -42.50
N GLY A 236 -4.32 -4.12 -42.63
CA GLY A 236 -5.29 -5.12 -43.08
C GLY A 236 -5.50 -6.28 -42.10
N ALA A 237 -5.30 -6.08 -40.82
CA ALA A 237 -5.44 -7.11 -39.80
C ALA A 237 -6.91 -7.31 -39.38
N THR A 238 -7.28 -8.55 -39.06
CA THR A 238 -8.49 -8.86 -38.29
C THR A 238 -8.14 -9.14 -36.82
N ALA A 239 -6.88 -9.52 -36.54
CA ALA A 239 -6.40 -9.78 -35.19
C ALA A 239 -4.93 -9.37 -35.03
N VAL A 240 -4.62 -8.73 -33.89
CA VAL A 240 -3.28 -8.36 -33.46
C VAL A 240 -3.10 -8.72 -32.00
N THR A 241 -1.99 -9.34 -31.64
CA THR A 241 -1.55 -9.51 -30.25
C THR A 241 -0.24 -8.77 -30.05
N LEU A 242 -0.23 -7.83 -29.10
CA LEU A 242 0.99 -7.14 -28.65
C LEU A 242 1.40 -7.74 -27.32
N CYS A 243 2.67 -8.14 -27.20
CA CYS A 243 3.30 -8.57 -25.96
C CYS A 243 4.38 -7.55 -25.60
N LEU A 244 4.25 -6.92 -24.43
CA LEU A 244 5.17 -5.91 -23.92
C LEU A 244 5.82 -6.41 -22.64
N THR A 245 7.14 -6.29 -22.54
CA THR A 245 7.89 -6.55 -21.32
C THR A 245 8.92 -5.47 -21.09
N ALA A 246 9.32 -5.28 -19.82
CA ALA A 246 10.40 -4.37 -19.49
C ALA A 246 11.27 -4.97 -18.38
N GLU A 247 12.49 -4.47 -18.30
CA GLU A 247 13.47 -4.79 -17.25
C GLU A 247 14.32 -3.58 -16.94
N THR A 248 14.83 -3.51 -15.72
CA THR A 248 15.81 -2.50 -15.30
C THR A 248 17.16 -3.14 -15.00
N SER A 249 18.17 -2.32 -14.84
CA SER A 249 19.48 -2.79 -14.38
C SER A 249 19.61 -2.81 -12.86
N PHE A 250 18.54 -2.57 -12.09
CA PHE A 250 18.57 -2.63 -10.64
C PHE A 250 19.01 -4.02 -10.15
N ASN A 251 20.06 -4.07 -9.33
CA ASN A 251 20.69 -5.31 -8.85
C ASN A 251 20.85 -5.29 -7.32
N GLY A 252 19.76 -4.91 -6.62
CA GLY A 252 19.76 -4.72 -5.18
C GLY A 252 20.22 -3.31 -4.76
N TRP A 253 19.77 -2.89 -3.60
CA TRP A 253 19.93 -1.52 -3.09
C TRP A 253 21.39 -1.08 -2.84
N GLN A 254 22.29 -2.04 -2.59
CA GLN A 254 23.72 -1.78 -2.34
C GLN A 254 24.54 -1.54 -3.61
N ASN A 255 24.02 -1.96 -4.77
CA ASN A 255 24.78 -1.94 -6.02
C ASN A 255 24.40 -0.73 -6.86
N ASN A 256 25.41 -0.01 -7.38
CA ASN A 256 25.14 0.99 -8.39
C ASN A 256 24.63 0.30 -9.66
N ALA A 257 23.38 0.60 -10.02
CA ALA A 257 22.69 -0.07 -11.12
C ALA A 257 23.25 0.25 -12.51
N PHE A 258 24.08 1.30 -12.65
CA PHE A 258 24.77 1.62 -13.91
C PHE A 258 26.07 0.82 -14.07
N THR A 259 26.93 0.78 -13.03
CA THR A 259 28.24 0.13 -13.10
C THR A 259 28.19 -1.36 -12.77
N ASN A 260 27.30 -1.78 -11.88
CA ASN A 260 27.15 -3.15 -11.38
C ASN A 260 25.72 -3.70 -11.60
N GLY A 261 25.01 -3.19 -12.60
CA GLY A 261 23.63 -3.54 -12.88
C GLY A 261 23.45 -4.95 -13.45
N LYS A 262 22.26 -5.53 -13.24
CA LYS A 262 21.85 -6.78 -13.89
C LYS A 262 21.58 -6.53 -15.40
N PRO A 263 21.66 -7.56 -16.26
CA PRO A 263 21.24 -7.46 -17.66
C PRO A 263 19.76 -7.05 -17.76
N HIS A 264 19.46 -6.06 -18.61
CA HIS A 264 18.09 -5.57 -18.80
C HIS A 264 17.56 -5.71 -20.24
N LEU A 265 18.44 -5.83 -21.25
CA LEU A 265 18.03 -6.01 -22.65
C LEU A 265 17.78 -7.49 -22.98
N GLU A 266 18.71 -8.36 -22.67
CA GLU A 266 18.68 -9.78 -23.01
C GLU A 266 17.44 -10.50 -22.41
N PRO A 267 17.07 -10.28 -21.14
CA PRO A 267 15.85 -10.92 -20.59
C PRO A 267 14.58 -10.52 -21.34
N CYS A 268 14.45 -9.26 -21.77
CA CYS A 268 13.33 -8.82 -22.60
C CYS A 268 13.30 -9.53 -23.95
N LEU A 269 14.47 -9.65 -24.61
CA LEU A 269 14.57 -10.32 -25.91
C LEU A 269 14.25 -11.82 -25.80
N GLU A 270 14.76 -12.51 -24.79
CA GLU A 270 14.53 -13.93 -24.59
C GLU A 270 13.06 -14.22 -24.22
N ARG A 271 12.43 -13.39 -23.41
CA ARG A 271 11.01 -13.52 -23.06
C ARG A 271 10.11 -13.39 -24.30
N LEU A 272 10.38 -12.42 -25.18
CA LEU A 272 9.61 -12.18 -26.40
C LEU A 272 10.00 -13.07 -27.60
N LYS A 273 11.05 -13.86 -27.51
CA LYS A 273 11.47 -14.78 -28.57
C LYS A 273 10.50 -15.94 -28.73
N LYS A 274 9.83 -16.35 -27.66
CA LYS A 274 8.86 -17.46 -27.66
C LYS A 274 7.66 -17.13 -28.56
N ASP A 275 7.08 -18.14 -29.18
CA ASP A 275 5.77 -18.02 -29.81
C ASP A 275 4.70 -18.04 -28.72
N PHE A 276 3.71 -17.16 -28.83
CA PHE A 276 2.65 -17.03 -27.85
C PHE A 276 1.32 -17.54 -28.42
N ASP A 277 0.75 -18.50 -27.73
CA ASP A 277 -0.67 -18.80 -27.84
C ASP A 277 -1.44 -17.86 -26.89
N TYR A 278 -2.19 -16.91 -27.45
CA TYR A 278 -2.96 -15.93 -26.68
C TYR A 278 -3.91 -16.59 -25.68
N GLU A 279 -4.62 -17.64 -26.07
CA GLU A 279 -5.60 -18.30 -25.20
C GLU A 279 -4.91 -19.04 -24.04
N ALA A 280 -3.77 -19.66 -24.30
CA ALA A 280 -2.96 -20.31 -23.26
C ALA A 280 -2.41 -19.28 -22.25
N VAL A 281 -1.87 -18.16 -22.72
CA VAL A 281 -1.36 -17.08 -21.86
C VAL A 281 -2.47 -16.44 -21.05
N LYS A 282 -3.64 -16.19 -21.66
CA LYS A 282 -4.83 -15.68 -20.98
C LYS A 282 -5.33 -16.65 -19.90
N ALA A 283 -5.37 -17.94 -20.19
CA ALA A 283 -5.78 -18.96 -19.23
C ALA A 283 -4.81 -19.04 -18.05
N ALA A 284 -3.49 -18.99 -18.29
CA ALA A 284 -2.47 -19.00 -17.25
C ALA A 284 -2.57 -17.74 -16.36
N HIS A 285 -2.78 -16.56 -16.96
CA HIS A 285 -3.01 -15.31 -16.23
C HIS A 285 -4.23 -15.41 -15.30
N ILE A 286 -5.38 -15.86 -15.84
CA ILE A 286 -6.62 -15.99 -15.05
C ILE A 286 -6.45 -17.01 -13.91
N ALA A 287 -5.79 -18.13 -14.17
CA ALA A 287 -5.57 -19.18 -13.16
C ALA A 287 -4.69 -18.67 -12.02
N ASP A 288 -3.57 -18.00 -12.32
CA ASP A 288 -2.69 -17.39 -11.32
C ASP A 288 -3.41 -16.34 -10.48
N TYR A 289 -4.10 -15.38 -11.14
CA TYR A 289 -4.80 -14.33 -10.46
C TYR A 289 -5.93 -14.85 -9.54
N ARG A 290 -6.75 -15.77 -10.05
CA ARG A 290 -7.83 -16.40 -9.28
C ARG A 290 -7.35 -17.21 -8.10
N ALA A 291 -6.16 -17.78 -8.15
CA ALA A 291 -5.57 -18.49 -7.01
C ALA A 291 -5.43 -17.61 -5.76
N LEU A 292 -5.36 -16.29 -5.94
CA LEU A 292 -5.37 -15.31 -4.85
C LEU A 292 -6.76 -14.67 -4.67
N TYR A 293 -7.30 -14.10 -5.73
CA TYR A 293 -8.53 -13.30 -5.65
C TYR A 293 -9.76 -14.07 -5.18
N SER A 294 -9.91 -15.33 -5.61
CA SER A 294 -11.08 -16.16 -5.27
C SER A 294 -11.08 -16.74 -3.85
N ARG A 295 -10.02 -16.48 -3.05
CA ARG A 295 -9.93 -16.95 -1.66
C ARG A 295 -10.96 -16.30 -0.75
N VAL A 296 -11.33 -15.03 -1.03
CA VAL A 296 -12.32 -14.29 -0.23
C VAL A 296 -13.45 -13.79 -1.13
N GLU A 297 -14.69 -13.98 -0.67
CA GLU A 297 -15.89 -13.44 -1.32
C GLU A 297 -16.76 -12.76 -0.27
N LEU A 298 -17.15 -11.51 -0.52
CA LEU A 298 -18.09 -10.74 0.28
C LEU A 298 -19.37 -10.53 -0.53
N ASP A 299 -20.53 -10.85 0.06
CA ASP A 299 -21.85 -10.56 -0.49
C ASP A 299 -22.73 -9.91 0.59
N ILE A 300 -23.02 -8.64 0.41
CA ILE A 300 -23.92 -7.86 1.27
C ILE A 300 -25.15 -7.36 0.47
N GLY A 301 -25.41 -7.97 -0.68
CA GLY A 301 -26.51 -7.69 -1.58
C GLY A 301 -26.13 -6.91 -2.84
N SER A 302 -27.07 -6.85 -3.76
CA SER A 302 -26.97 -6.12 -5.04
C SER A 302 -28.22 -5.28 -5.26
N ASN A 303 -28.07 -4.21 -6.05
CA ASN A 303 -29.16 -3.31 -6.42
C ASN A 303 -29.53 -3.42 -7.91
N GLY A 304 -28.96 -4.37 -8.64
CA GLY A 304 -29.24 -4.57 -10.06
C GLY A 304 -28.73 -3.41 -10.93
N LYS A 305 -27.52 -2.89 -10.63
CA LYS A 305 -26.90 -1.76 -11.34
C LYS A 305 -25.74 -2.20 -12.24
N GLU A 306 -25.77 -3.44 -12.75
CA GLU A 306 -24.72 -4.04 -13.57
C GLU A 306 -24.42 -3.27 -14.85
N ASP A 307 -25.46 -2.64 -15.44
CA ASP A 307 -25.35 -1.86 -16.68
C ASP A 307 -25.16 -0.36 -16.44
N VAL A 308 -25.06 0.09 -15.18
CA VAL A 308 -24.86 1.50 -14.84
C VAL A 308 -23.36 1.81 -14.75
N PRO A 309 -22.85 2.79 -15.53
CA PRO A 309 -21.44 3.17 -15.47
C PRO A 309 -20.99 3.50 -14.06
N THR A 310 -19.82 2.95 -13.64
CA THR A 310 -19.27 3.07 -12.28
C THR A 310 -19.13 4.53 -11.84
N GLY A 311 -18.62 5.41 -12.73
CA GLY A 311 -18.51 6.83 -12.42
C GLY A 311 -19.87 7.51 -12.21
N LYS A 312 -20.96 7.01 -12.83
CA LYS A 312 -22.31 7.50 -12.56
C LYS A 312 -22.80 6.98 -11.19
N ARG A 313 -22.63 5.70 -10.88
CA ARG A 313 -22.96 5.12 -9.56
C ARG A 313 -22.30 5.91 -8.43
N LEU A 314 -20.99 6.20 -8.57
CA LEU A 314 -20.23 6.95 -7.58
C LEU A 314 -20.72 8.40 -7.42
N ARG A 315 -21.11 9.08 -8.51
CA ARG A 315 -21.68 10.45 -8.43
C ARG A 315 -23.07 10.46 -7.80
N ASP A 316 -23.92 9.50 -8.18
CA ASP A 316 -25.29 9.36 -7.65
C ASP A 316 -25.28 9.01 -6.15
N PHE A 317 -24.23 8.32 -5.67
CA PHE A 317 -24.07 7.93 -4.27
C PHE A 317 -24.05 9.12 -3.29
N LYS A 318 -23.76 10.31 -3.77
CA LYS A 318 -23.85 11.54 -2.95
C LYS A 318 -25.27 11.77 -2.41
N THR A 319 -26.28 11.46 -3.19
CA THR A 319 -27.71 11.70 -2.89
C THR A 319 -28.48 10.42 -2.59
N ASP A 320 -28.13 9.32 -3.25
CA ASP A 320 -28.73 7.99 -3.05
C ASP A 320 -27.66 7.00 -2.55
N LYS A 321 -27.61 6.84 -1.23
CA LYS A 321 -26.66 5.93 -0.57
C LYS A 321 -27.13 4.48 -0.56
N ASN A 322 -28.16 4.11 -1.33
CA ASN A 322 -28.72 2.77 -1.36
C ASN A 322 -28.00 1.82 -2.31
N ASP A 323 -26.96 2.29 -3.02
CA ASP A 323 -26.13 1.43 -3.86
C ASP A 323 -25.18 0.56 -2.97
N ILE A 324 -25.74 -0.52 -2.41
CA ILE A 324 -25.02 -1.38 -1.47
C ILE A 324 -23.86 -2.13 -2.14
N ALA A 325 -24.00 -2.45 -3.43
CA ALA A 325 -22.95 -3.13 -4.19
C ALA A 325 -21.68 -2.27 -4.40
N LEU A 326 -21.75 -0.94 -4.23
CA LEU A 326 -20.54 -0.09 -4.26
C LEU A 326 -19.57 -0.38 -3.12
N TYR A 327 -20.05 -0.78 -1.94
CA TYR A 327 -19.17 -1.16 -0.83
C TYR A 327 -18.40 -2.43 -1.17
N THR A 328 -19.13 -3.45 -1.68
CA THR A 328 -18.50 -4.70 -2.14
C THR A 328 -17.57 -4.46 -3.34
N LEU A 329 -17.94 -3.55 -4.27
CA LEU A 329 -17.09 -3.21 -5.41
C LEU A 329 -15.78 -2.57 -4.95
N LEU A 330 -15.80 -1.63 -3.99
CA LEU A 330 -14.59 -1.01 -3.46
C LEU A 330 -13.73 -2.02 -2.68
N PHE A 331 -14.34 -2.91 -1.90
CA PHE A 331 -13.65 -4.03 -1.23
C PHE A 331 -12.95 -4.95 -2.24
N ASN A 332 -13.65 -5.39 -3.27
CA ASN A 332 -13.10 -6.25 -4.33
C ASN A 332 -12.00 -5.54 -5.13
N TYR A 333 -12.20 -4.24 -5.41
CA TYR A 333 -11.23 -3.43 -6.14
C TYR A 333 -9.93 -3.22 -5.36
N GLY A 334 -10.00 -2.96 -4.04
CA GLY A 334 -8.79 -2.83 -3.22
C GLY A 334 -7.99 -4.15 -3.18
N ARG A 335 -8.64 -5.31 -3.08
CA ARG A 335 -7.99 -6.63 -3.18
C ARG A 335 -7.33 -6.84 -4.55
N TYR A 336 -8.03 -6.46 -5.63
CA TYR A 336 -7.47 -6.44 -6.98
C TYR A 336 -6.20 -5.57 -7.06
N LEU A 337 -6.25 -4.35 -6.54
CA LEU A 337 -5.11 -3.43 -6.54
C LEU A 337 -3.91 -3.99 -5.77
N ALA A 338 -4.13 -4.66 -4.64
CA ALA A 338 -3.08 -5.30 -3.87
C ALA A 338 -2.37 -6.40 -4.69
N ILE A 339 -3.13 -7.30 -5.31
CA ILE A 339 -2.58 -8.36 -6.17
C ILE A 339 -1.86 -7.78 -7.40
N ALA A 340 -2.38 -6.68 -7.96
CA ALA A 340 -1.82 -6.07 -9.17
C ALA A 340 -0.54 -5.27 -8.89
N SER A 341 -0.32 -4.76 -7.66
CA SER A 341 0.81 -3.88 -7.33
C SER A 341 1.89 -4.50 -6.44
N SER A 342 1.67 -5.70 -5.88
CA SER A 342 2.63 -6.37 -5.00
C SER A 342 2.56 -7.89 -5.19
N ARG A 343 3.64 -8.48 -5.67
CA ARG A 343 3.76 -9.93 -5.92
C ARG A 343 5.15 -10.41 -5.51
N PRO A 344 5.33 -11.70 -5.18
CA PRO A 344 6.65 -12.26 -4.90
C PRO A 344 7.69 -11.85 -5.95
N GLY A 345 8.83 -11.32 -5.50
CA GLY A 345 9.92 -10.88 -6.36
C GLY A 345 9.72 -9.47 -6.98
N SER A 346 8.67 -8.73 -6.63
CA SER A 346 8.54 -7.30 -6.95
C SER A 346 9.03 -6.41 -5.81
N GLN A 347 9.12 -5.09 -6.06
CA GLN A 347 9.21 -4.09 -5.00
C GLN A 347 7.85 -3.92 -4.30
N PRO A 348 7.79 -3.38 -3.06
CA PRO A 348 6.52 -3.07 -2.39
C PRO A 348 5.69 -2.05 -3.16
N SER A 349 4.38 -2.01 -2.87
CA SER A 349 3.50 -0.95 -3.33
C SER A 349 3.96 0.42 -2.81
N THR A 350 4.21 1.37 -3.73
CA THR A 350 4.55 2.76 -3.39
C THR A 350 3.31 3.52 -2.90
N LEU A 351 3.43 4.81 -2.60
CA LEU A 351 2.27 5.69 -2.34
C LEU A 351 1.19 5.64 -3.44
N GLN A 352 1.57 5.26 -4.65
CA GLN A 352 0.68 5.14 -5.80
C GLN A 352 0.55 3.68 -6.31
N GLY A 353 0.88 2.71 -5.48
CA GLY A 353 0.93 1.29 -5.85
C GLY A 353 2.07 1.04 -6.82
N ILE A 354 1.71 0.73 -8.08
CA ILE A 354 2.67 0.59 -9.19
C ILE A 354 2.40 1.64 -10.29
N TRP A 355 1.38 2.51 -10.13
CA TRP A 355 0.93 3.44 -11.17
C TRP A 355 1.32 4.88 -10.87
N ASN A 356 2.11 5.47 -11.76
CA ASN A 356 2.54 6.87 -11.72
C ASN A 356 2.72 7.41 -13.15
N GLU A 357 2.19 8.61 -13.43
CA GLU A 357 2.33 9.30 -14.73
C GLU A 357 3.36 10.44 -14.72
N LYS A 358 3.89 10.81 -13.55
CA LYS A 358 4.68 12.03 -13.36
C LYS A 358 6.16 11.73 -13.15
N LEU A 359 7.02 12.58 -13.71
CA LEU A 359 8.47 12.57 -13.41
C LEU A 359 8.77 13.08 -12.00
N CYS A 360 7.96 14.01 -11.51
CA CYS A 360 7.98 14.50 -10.13
C CYS A 360 6.66 14.18 -9.48
N PRO A 361 6.43 12.94 -9.02
CA PRO A 361 5.18 12.57 -8.39
C PRO A 361 5.06 13.20 -7.00
N PRO A 362 3.84 13.44 -6.51
CA PRO A 362 3.61 13.87 -5.13
C PRO A 362 4.34 12.96 -4.15
N TRP A 363 5.05 13.56 -3.18
CA TRP A 363 5.87 12.85 -2.18
C TRP A 363 6.81 11.81 -2.81
N HIS A 364 7.33 12.09 -4.01
CA HIS A 364 8.22 11.21 -4.78
C HIS A 364 7.62 9.85 -5.14
N SER A 365 6.33 9.60 -4.83
CA SER A 365 5.70 8.27 -4.86
C SER A 365 6.57 7.21 -4.16
N ASN A 366 7.21 7.60 -3.04
CA ASN A 366 8.12 6.78 -2.28
C ASN A 366 7.39 5.79 -1.35
N TYR A 367 8.13 5.11 -0.50
CA TYR A 367 7.59 4.35 0.62
C TYR A 367 7.55 5.28 1.83
N THR A 368 6.37 5.90 2.07
CA THR A 368 6.14 6.70 3.27
C THR A 368 5.69 5.78 4.39
N VAL A 369 6.52 5.67 5.43
CA VAL A 369 6.45 4.58 6.42
C VAL A 369 6.06 5.07 7.82
N ASN A 370 5.27 6.15 7.90
CA ASN A 370 4.65 6.60 9.13
C ASN A 370 3.13 6.34 9.17
N ILE A 371 2.57 5.70 8.11
CA ILE A 371 1.20 5.19 7.97
C ILE A 371 0.95 4.52 6.60
N ASN A 372 1.43 5.13 5.49
CA ASN A 372 0.95 4.82 4.15
C ASN A 372 1.36 3.43 3.67
N THR A 373 2.65 3.10 3.75
CA THR A 373 3.17 1.78 3.35
C THR A 373 2.59 0.69 4.24
N GLU A 374 2.46 0.91 5.53
CA GLU A 374 1.86 -0.02 6.47
C GLU A 374 0.39 -0.29 6.11
N MET A 375 -0.38 0.76 5.84
CA MET A 375 -1.79 0.64 5.43
C MET A 375 -1.96 -0.13 4.12
N ASN A 376 -1.00 -0.05 3.19
CA ASN A 376 -1.04 -0.80 1.95
C ASN A 376 -1.11 -2.32 2.18
N TYR A 377 -0.60 -2.80 3.31
CA TYR A 377 -0.52 -4.23 3.61
C TYR A 377 -1.51 -4.72 4.67
N TRP A 378 -2.25 -3.83 5.36
CA TRP A 378 -3.25 -4.25 6.35
C TRP A 378 -4.29 -5.27 5.86
N PRO A 379 -4.85 -5.18 4.62
CA PRO A 379 -5.87 -6.14 4.18
C PRO A 379 -5.31 -7.48 3.71
N VAL A 380 -3.98 -7.58 3.51
CA VAL A 380 -3.37 -8.70 2.79
C VAL A 380 -3.56 -10.02 3.53
N LEU A 381 -3.26 -10.06 4.83
CA LEU A 381 -3.37 -11.25 5.65
C LEU A 381 -4.83 -11.63 5.95
N PRO A 382 -5.70 -10.71 6.41
CA PRO A 382 -7.12 -11.04 6.61
C PRO A 382 -7.84 -11.50 5.34
N CYS A 383 -7.37 -11.08 4.16
CA CYS A 383 -7.89 -11.54 2.87
C CYS A 383 -7.19 -12.80 2.33
N ASP A 384 -6.47 -13.55 3.16
CA ASP A 384 -5.79 -14.82 2.80
C ASP A 384 -4.82 -14.69 1.61
N MET A 385 -4.00 -13.62 1.61
CA MET A 385 -3.03 -13.34 0.54
C MET A 385 -1.60 -13.13 1.11
N PRO A 386 -1.06 -14.05 1.92
CA PRO A 386 0.26 -13.85 2.56
C PRO A 386 1.39 -13.70 1.55
N GLU A 387 1.27 -14.24 0.32
CA GLU A 387 2.25 -14.07 -0.75
C GLU A 387 2.41 -12.60 -1.19
N VAL A 388 1.33 -11.81 -1.11
CA VAL A 388 1.35 -10.38 -1.45
C VAL A 388 2.15 -9.56 -0.43
N ASN A 389 2.37 -10.10 0.77
CA ASN A 389 3.15 -9.46 1.84
C ASN A 389 4.68 -9.63 1.64
N GLU A 390 5.12 -10.57 0.81
CA GLU A 390 6.54 -10.90 0.62
C GLU A 390 7.40 -9.69 0.22
N PRO A 391 7.00 -8.80 -0.73
CA PRO A 391 7.81 -7.63 -1.08
C PRO A 391 8.06 -6.68 0.10
N LEU A 392 7.08 -6.51 1.00
CA LEU A 392 7.26 -5.72 2.22
C LEU A 392 8.28 -6.39 3.15
N ILE A 393 8.17 -7.69 3.37
CA ILE A 393 9.09 -8.46 4.21
C ILE A 393 10.51 -8.33 3.70
N GLU A 394 10.74 -8.46 2.39
CA GLU A 394 12.06 -8.29 1.77
C GLU A 394 12.60 -6.87 1.95
N MET A 395 11.77 -5.83 1.78
CA MET A 395 12.19 -4.45 2.06
C MET A 395 12.61 -4.28 3.52
N VAL A 396 11.86 -4.82 4.48
CA VAL A 396 12.19 -4.69 5.90
C VAL A 396 13.47 -5.46 6.24
N ARG A 397 13.71 -6.61 5.60
CA ARG A 397 14.97 -7.35 5.70
C ARG A 397 16.14 -6.50 5.21
N ASP A 398 16.01 -5.85 4.06
CA ASP A 398 17.03 -4.93 3.55
C ASP A 398 17.28 -3.76 4.53
N LEU A 399 16.20 -3.16 5.06
CA LEU A 399 16.28 -2.07 6.02
C LEU A 399 16.96 -2.49 7.33
N SER A 400 16.78 -3.76 7.75
CA SER A 400 17.43 -4.30 8.95
C SER A 400 18.97 -4.40 8.80
N VAL A 401 19.48 -4.34 7.56
CA VAL A 401 20.91 -4.27 7.25
C VAL A 401 21.35 -2.82 7.02
N ALA A 402 20.64 -2.08 6.16
CA ALA A 402 20.96 -0.69 5.84
C ALA A 402 20.91 0.22 7.08
N GLY A 403 19.93 0.00 7.95
CA GLY A 403 19.68 0.82 9.12
C GLY A 403 20.65 0.60 10.28
N GLU A 404 21.46 -0.48 10.29
CA GLU A 404 22.51 -0.69 11.32
C GLU A 404 23.52 0.45 11.36
N ARG A 405 23.94 0.90 10.17
CA ARG A 405 24.86 2.03 10.05
C ARG A 405 24.22 3.31 10.59
N THR A 406 22.98 3.59 10.23
CA THR A 406 22.24 4.78 10.71
C THR A 406 22.07 4.72 12.24
N ALA A 407 21.72 3.58 12.82
CA ALA A 407 21.62 3.40 14.27
C ALA A 407 22.96 3.69 14.97
N LYS A 408 24.05 3.16 14.43
CA LYS A 408 25.38 3.32 15.01
C LYS A 408 25.92 4.74 14.84
N GLU A 409 25.88 5.30 13.64
CA GLU A 409 26.58 6.56 13.33
C GLU A 409 25.76 7.79 13.74
N MET A 410 24.42 7.76 13.64
CA MET A 410 23.59 8.90 14.01
C MET A 410 23.12 8.88 15.48
N TYR A 411 22.98 7.67 16.07
CA TYR A 411 22.42 7.52 17.41
C TYR A 411 23.42 6.95 18.43
N GLY A 412 24.50 6.29 17.98
CA GLY A 412 25.43 5.57 18.84
C GLY A 412 24.80 4.33 19.46
N MET A 413 23.84 3.68 18.81
CA MET A 413 23.03 2.58 19.31
C MET A 413 23.22 1.32 18.48
N SER A 414 22.87 0.17 19.07
CA SER A 414 22.82 -1.13 18.42
C SER A 414 21.53 -1.30 17.58
N GLY A 415 21.37 -2.47 16.96
CA GLY A 415 20.23 -2.78 16.16
C GLY A 415 20.16 -2.00 14.84
N PHE A 416 18.97 -1.60 14.41
CA PHE A 416 18.76 -0.79 13.20
C PHE A 416 17.65 0.24 13.37
N VAL A 417 17.74 1.32 12.56
CA VAL A 417 16.73 2.37 12.52
C VAL A 417 16.45 2.79 11.07
N ALA A 418 15.24 3.20 10.80
CA ALA A 418 14.81 3.88 9.58
C ALA A 418 13.77 4.94 9.95
N HIS A 419 13.66 5.97 9.10
CA HIS A 419 12.77 7.11 9.33
C HIS A 419 11.59 7.10 8.36
N HIS A 420 10.76 8.14 8.39
CA HIS A 420 9.44 8.14 7.76
C HIS A 420 9.41 7.99 6.23
N ASN A 421 10.52 8.17 5.52
CA ASN A 421 10.61 7.94 4.07
C ASN A 421 11.71 6.95 3.71
N VAL A 422 11.35 5.98 2.90
CA VAL A 422 12.24 4.98 2.31
C VAL A 422 12.09 5.04 0.79
N ASP A 423 13.12 4.64 0.05
CA ASP A 423 13.11 4.50 -1.41
C ASP A 423 13.72 3.16 -1.85
N ILE A 424 13.90 2.95 -3.15
CA ILE A 424 14.47 1.70 -3.67
C ILE A 424 15.90 1.46 -3.19
N TRP A 425 16.65 2.52 -2.84
CA TRP A 425 18.01 2.46 -2.32
C TRP A 425 18.08 2.23 -0.81
N ARG A 426 16.89 1.96 -0.18
CA ARG A 426 16.76 1.71 1.26
C ARG A 426 17.32 2.86 2.10
N LEU A 427 16.91 4.09 1.77
CA LEU A 427 17.20 5.28 2.60
C LEU A 427 16.69 5.04 4.03
N THR A 428 17.57 5.16 5.02
CA THR A 428 17.26 4.94 6.44
C THR A 428 17.43 6.20 7.30
N THR A 429 18.18 7.20 6.81
CA THR A 429 18.33 8.50 7.49
C THR A 429 17.04 9.34 7.41
N PRO A 430 16.81 10.29 8.33
CA PRO A 430 15.68 11.21 8.19
C PRO A 430 15.87 12.08 6.96
N VAL A 431 14.80 12.26 6.17
CA VAL A 431 14.87 13.14 5.00
C VAL A 431 15.01 14.61 5.40
N ALA A 432 15.39 15.45 4.45
CA ALA A 432 15.36 16.90 4.62
C ALA A 432 13.94 17.39 4.95
N GLY A 433 13.85 18.49 5.70
CA GLY A 433 12.58 19.12 6.04
C GLY A 433 12.37 19.33 7.52
N ASN A 434 11.13 19.32 7.98
CA ASN A 434 10.80 19.64 9.36
C ASN A 434 10.70 18.38 10.23
N ALA A 435 11.03 18.50 11.51
CA ALA A 435 11.01 17.39 12.47
C ALA A 435 9.64 16.71 12.56
N VAL A 436 8.56 17.44 12.36
CA VAL A 436 7.17 16.95 12.50
C VAL A 436 6.86 15.74 11.62
N TRP A 437 7.50 15.61 10.46
CA TRP A 437 7.38 14.42 9.60
C TRP A 437 8.70 13.64 9.47
N ALA A 438 9.85 14.32 9.35
CA ALA A 438 11.10 13.68 9.00
C ALA A 438 11.79 12.97 10.18
N PHE A 439 11.73 13.55 11.38
CA PHE A 439 12.30 12.96 12.59
C PHE A 439 11.33 11.97 13.23
N TRP A 440 11.33 10.74 12.71
CA TRP A 440 10.47 9.69 13.25
C TRP A 440 11.17 8.31 13.14
N PRO A 441 11.98 7.93 14.14
CA PRO A 441 12.80 6.72 14.11
C PRO A 441 12.01 5.44 14.50
N MET A 442 10.71 5.37 14.14
CA MET A 442 9.82 4.33 14.65
C MET A 442 9.36 3.32 13.57
N SER A 443 9.73 3.52 12.29
CA SER A 443 9.34 2.60 11.22
C SER A 443 9.80 1.15 11.44
N PRO A 444 10.99 0.82 11.99
CA PRO A 444 11.34 -0.56 12.29
C PRO A 444 10.34 -1.24 13.23
N GLY A 445 9.92 -0.54 14.29
CA GLY A 445 8.95 -1.07 15.25
C GLY A 445 7.58 -1.32 14.61
N TRP A 446 7.09 -0.39 13.78
CA TRP A 446 5.81 -0.58 13.08
C TRP A 446 5.88 -1.68 12.04
N PHE A 447 6.95 -1.76 11.26
CA PHE A 447 7.13 -2.87 10.33
C PHE A 447 7.20 -4.23 11.02
N CYS A 448 7.74 -4.30 12.24
CA CYS A 448 7.76 -5.55 13.01
C CYS A 448 6.36 -6.04 13.40
N GLU A 449 5.35 -5.17 13.46
CA GLU A 449 3.95 -5.58 13.57
C GLU A 449 3.57 -6.45 12.34
N HIS A 450 3.80 -5.96 11.11
CA HIS A 450 3.52 -6.73 9.89
C HIS A 450 4.34 -8.04 9.79
N ILE A 451 5.61 -7.99 10.22
CA ILE A 451 6.51 -9.15 10.22
C ILE A 451 5.98 -10.22 11.17
N PHE A 452 5.56 -9.86 12.38
CA PHE A 452 5.02 -10.82 13.34
C PHE A 452 3.60 -11.26 12.98
N ALA A 453 2.74 -10.35 12.48
CA ALA A 453 1.42 -10.71 11.99
C ALA A 453 1.48 -11.77 10.88
N HIS A 454 2.45 -11.70 9.97
CA HIS A 454 2.62 -12.75 8.96
C HIS A 454 2.77 -14.14 9.58
N TYR A 455 3.55 -14.26 10.65
CA TYR A 455 3.62 -15.51 11.42
C TYR A 455 2.30 -15.86 12.09
N GLU A 456 1.64 -14.91 12.77
CA GLU A 456 0.38 -15.18 13.48
C GLU A 456 -0.73 -15.71 12.55
N TYR A 457 -0.74 -15.27 11.26
CA TYR A 457 -1.71 -15.74 10.27
C TYR A 457 -1.30 -17.03 9.55
N THR A 458 0.01 -17.30 9.38
CA THR A 458 0.50 -18.47 8.63
C THR A 458 0.92 -19.63 9.52
N LEU A 459 1.33 -19.37 10.74
CA LEU A 459 1.98 -20.29 11.70
C LEU A 459 3.26 -20.95 11.13
N ASP A 460 3.97 -20.26 10.23
CA ASP A 460 5.25 -20.73 9.68
C ASP A 460 6.40 -20.47 10.69
N GLU A 461 6.72 -21.47 11.53
CA GLU A 461 7.81 -21.37 12.50
C GLU A 461 9.18 -21.23 11.85
N LYS A 462 9.36 -21.74 10.63
CA LYS A 462 10.62 -21.56 9.90
C LYS A 462 10.79 -20.08 9.54
N TYR A 463 9.75 -19.46 9.01
CA TYR A 463 9.75 -18.02 8.74
C TYR A 463 9.98 -17.21 10.03
N LEU A 464 9.32 -17.58 11.13
CA LEU A 464 9.51 -16.91 12.42
C LEU A 464 10.97 -16.95 12.85
N ARG A 465 11.60 -18.13 12.79
CA ARG A 465 12.99 -18.37 13.22
C ARG A 465 14.03 -17.71 12.32
N GLU A 466 13.87 -17.87 10.98
CA GLU A 466 14.91 -17.49 10.03
C GLU A 466 14.78 -16.04 9.53
N THR A 467 13.59 -15.44 9.65
CA THR A 467 13.30 -14.10 9.11
C THR A 467 12.73 -13.14 10.14
N ALA A 468 11.58 -13.47 10.74
CA ALA A 468 10.85 -12.52 11.58
C ALA A 468 11.60 -12.18 12.86
N TYR A 469 11.96 -13.18 13.67
CA TYR A 469 12.58 -12.96 14.97
C TYR A 469 13.93 -12.23 14.89
N PRO A 470 14.85 -12.56 13.95
CA PRO A 470 16.10 -11.79 13.81
C PRO A 470 15.89 -10.31 13.50
N ILE A 471 14.92 -9.96 12.65
CA ILE A 471 14.58 -8.57 12.31
C ILE A 471 13.99 -7.86 13.55
N MET A 472 13.00 -8.49 14.21
CA MET A 472 12.34 -7.96 15.40
C MET A 472 13.32 -7.75 16.55
N LYS A 473 14.23 -8.69 16.77
CA LYS A 473 15.27 -8.59 17.80
C LYS A 473 16.18 -7.39 17.57
N LYS A 474 16.69 -7.20 16.34
CA LYS A 474 17.51 -6.03 15.99
C LYS A 474 16.76 -4.70 16.19
N ALA A 475 15.47 -4.63 15.82
CA ALA A 475 14.65 -3.44 16.08
C ALA A 475 14.51 -3.21 17.60
N ALA A 476 14.24 -4.27 18.37
CA ALA A 476 14.13 -4.17 19.82
C ALA A 476 15.45 -3.77 20.51
N GLU A 477 16.60 -4.22 20.01
CA GLU A 477 17.93 -3.79 20.49
C GLU A 477 18.10 -2.28 20.34
N PHE A 478 17.74 -1.69 19.18
CA PHE A 478 17.77 -0.24 18.98
C PHE A 478 16.90 0.50 20.02
N TYR A 479 15.68 0.06 20.23
CA TYR A 479 14.81 0.72 21.20
C TYR A 479 15.23 0.47 22.64
N CYS A 480 15.88 -0.65 22.95
CA CYS A 480 16.47 -0.85 24.26
C CYS A 480 17.53 0.20 24.60
N ASP A 481 18.33 0.63 23.62
CA ASP A 481 19.34 1.68 23.75
C ASP A 481 18.71 3.10 23.66
N TYR A 482 17.60 3.23 22.90
CA TYR A 482 16.89 4.51 22.74
C TYR A 482 16.14 4.93 24.01
N LEU A 483 15.67 3.96 24.81
CA LEU A 483 14.93 4.23 26.05
C LEU A 483 15.83 4.84 27.12
N VAL A 484 15.32 5.89 27.78
CA VAL A 484 15.94 6.56 28.91
C VAL A 484 14.92 6.71 30.04
N GLU A 485 15.39 6.83 31.27
CA GLU A 485 14.55 7.01 32.44
C GLU A 485 14.11 8.48 32.57
N ASP A 486 12.82 8.70 32.78
CA ASP A 486 12.27 10.02 33.07
C ASP A 486 12.40 10.33 34.57
N ARG A 487 11.96 11.53 34.97
CA ARG A 487 12.04 11.99 36.38
C ARG A 487 11.22 11.13 37.36
N ASP A 488 10.23 10.41 36.86
CA ASP A 488 9.31 9.59 37.67
C ASP A 488 9.71 8.09 37.65
N GLY A 489 10.83 7.74 36.99
CA GLY A 489 11.37 6.40 36.90
C GLY A 489 10.77 5.54 35.80
N TYR A 490 9.95 6.10 34.93
CA TYR A 490 9.47 5.40 33.73
C TYR A 490 10.49 5.46 32.60
N LEU A 491 10.49 4.41 31.78
CA LEU A 491 11.26 4.38 30.54
C LEU A 491 10.49 5.09 29.42
N ILE A 492 11.13 6.06 28.76
CA ILE A 492 10.61 6.84 27.64
C ILE A 492 11.62 6.88 26.49
N ALA A 493 11.15 6.98 25.27
CA ALA A 493 11.98 7.19 24.08
C ALA A 493 12.05 8.69 23.77
N ALA A 494 13.21 9.31 24.02
CA ALA A 494 13.42 10.74 23.90
C ALA A 494 14.61 11.10 23.01
N PRO A 495 14.52 12.17 22.16
CA PRO A 495 13.32 12.93 21.81
C PRO A 495 12.37 12.17 20.88
N SER A 496 11.11 12.58 20.77
CA SER A 496 10.11 11.91 19.94
C SER A 496 9.14 12.89 19.29
N THR A 497 8.57 12.49 18.16
CA THR A 497 7.48 13.22 17.48
C THR A 497 6.25 12.33 17.35
N SER A 498 5.06 12.95 17.25
CA SER A 498 3.83 12.27 16.86
C SER A 498 3.47 12.72 15.45
N PRO A 499 3.70 11.87 14.41
CA PRO A 499 3.42 12.27 13.02
C PRO A 499 1.94 12.65 12.83
N GLU A 500 1.62 13.69 12.14
CA GLU A 500 2.46 14.82 11.75
C GLU A 500 1.89 16.09 12.43
N ASN A 501 1.55 15.96 13.73
CA ASN A 501 0.87 17.00 14.48
C ASN A 501 1.83 17.82 15.35
N ASN A 502 1.51 19.09 15.49
CA ASN A 502 2.23 20.02 16.35
C ASN A 502 1.40 20.39 17.58
N PHE A 503 2.08 20.76 18.65
CA PHE A 503 1.50 21.45 19.78
C PHE A 503 2.08 22.86 19.92
N LEU A 504 1.53 23.65 20.82
CA LEU A 504 1.91 25.05 20.99
C LEU A 504 2.66 25.27 22.29
N ILE A 505 3.90 25.77 22.18
CA ILE A 505 4.68 26.30 23.32
C ILE A 505 4.77 27.82 23.17
N ASN A 506 4.21 28.58 24.13
CA ASN A 506 4.19 30.05 24.09
C ASN A 506 3.65 30.60 22.75
N GLY A 507 2.63 29.93 22.18
CA GLY A 507 2.00 30.32 20.91
C GLY A 507 2.78 29.96 19.64
N ARG A 508 3.90 29.25 19.74
CA ARG A 508 4.70 28.73 18.60
C ARG A 508 4.53 27.24 18.46
N GLN A 509 4.48 26.74 17.23
CA GLN A 509 4.40 25.30 16.94
C GLN A 509 5.66 24.57 17.35
N CYS A 510 5.50 23.40 17.94
CA CYS A 510 6.55 22.44 18.28
C CYS A 510 6.06 21.03 18.01
N ALA A 511 6.90 20.20 17.38
CA ALA A 511 6.61 18.80 17.10
C ALA A 511 7.32 17.85 18.08
N VAL A 512 8.51 18.27 18.56
CA VAL A 512 9.37 17.45 19.40
C VAL A 512 8.90 17.47 20.83
N SER A 513 8.64 16.28 21.39
CA SER A 513 8.26 16.03 22.78
C SER A 513 9.32 15.14 23.45
N GLN A 514 9.26 15.03 24.77
CA GLN A 514 10.06 14.04 25.50
C GLN A 514 9.75 12.62 25.02
N THR A 515 8.47 12.28 24.89
CA THR A 515 8.01 11.08 24.21
C THR A 515 6.57 11.27 23.71
N THR A 516 6.05 10.29 22.97
CA THR A 516 4.67 10.32 22.46
C THR A 516 3.99 8.97 22.70
N THR A 517 2.66 9.00 22.75
CA THR A 517 1.85 7.78 22.94
C THR A 517 2.05 6.79 21.80
N MET A 518 2.17 7.25 20.56
CA MET A 518 2.46 6.38 19.42
C MET A 518 3.79 5.66 19.58
N THR A 519 4.85 6.41 19.90
CA THR A 519 6.21 5.85 20.10
C THR A 519 6.21 4.77 21.18
N MET A 520 5.60 5.07 22.33
CA MET A 520 5.54 4.11 23.44
C MET A 520 4.68 2.88 23.11
N SER A 521 3.62 3.05 22.31
CA SER A 521 2.78 1.95 21.84
C SER A 521 3.55 1.00 20.92
N ILE A 522 4.28 1.55 19.93
CA ILE A 522 5.09 0.76 18.99
C ILE A 522 6.17 -0.05 19.74
N ILE A 523 6.88 0.58 20.68
CA ILE A 523 7.91 -0.09 21.48
C ILE A 523 7.31 -1.20 22.35
N ARG A 524 6.16 -0.93 22.99
CA ARG A 524 5.46 -1.93 23.82
C ARG A 524 5.06 -3.15 22.99
N GLU A 525 4.40 -2.95 21.86
CA GLU A 525 3.98 -4.05 20.99
C GLU A 525 5.16 -4.86 20.47
N LEU A 526 6.23 -4.19 19.99
CA LEU A 526 7.44 -4.87 19.53
C LEU A 526 8.05 -5.74 20.64
N PHE A 527 8.19 -5.21 21.86
CA PHE A 527 8.77 -5.97 22.97
C PHE A 527 7.88 -7.16 23.36
N GLU A 528 6.56 -6.98 23.43
CA GLU A 528 5.61 -8.08 23.67
C GLU A 528 5.70 -9.16 22.59
N ASN A 529 5.79 -8.76 21.32
CA ASN A 529 5.90 -9.70 20.20
C ASN A 529 7.26 -10.41 20.16
N CYS A 530 8.37 -9.73 20.52
CA CYS A 530 9.67 -10.38 20.68
C CYS A 530 9.66 -11.43 21.82
N VAL A 531 9.01 -11.13 22.94
CA VAL A 531 8.85 -12.06 24.04
C VAL A 531 8.06 -13.29 23.62
N LYS A 532 6.91 -13.09 22.94
CA LYS A 532 6.09 -14.19 22.40
C LYS A 532 6.89 -15.05 21.41
N ALA A 533 7.59 -14.40 20.46
CA ALA A 533 8.41 -15.10 19.48
C ALA A 533 9.53 -15.95 20.15
N SER A 534 10.23 -15.39 21.13
CA SER A 534 11.24 -16.10 21.92
C SER A 534 10.66 -17.34 22.62
N GLU A 535 9.49 -17.21 23.25
CA GLU A 535 8.79 -18.30 23.93
C GLU A 535 8.36 -19.41 22.95
N ILE A 536 7.80 -19.04 21.78
CA ILE A 536 7.40 -19.99 20.73
C ILE A 536 8.61 -20.77 20.22
N LEU A 537 9.72 -20.06 19.95
CA LEU A 537 10.95 -20.67 19.42
C LEU A 537 11.77 -21.43 20.46
N GLY A 538 11.57 -21.13 21.75
CA GLY A 538 12.40 -21.67 22.85
C GLY A 538 13.83 -21.13 22.85
N GLU A 539 14.03 -19.89 22.36
CA GLU A 539 15.34 -19.25 22.16
C GLU A 539 15.43 -17.89 22.89
N ASP A 540 16.65 -17.41 23.18
CA ASP A 540 16.91 -16.05 23.70
C ASP A 540 16.19 -15.68 25.03
N GLY A 541 15.99 -16.64 25.93
CA GLY A 541 15.22 -16.43 27.18
C GLY A 541 15.73 -15.28 28.05
N GLU A 542 17.05 -14.98 28.05
CA GLU A 542 17.61 -13.85 28.78
C GLU A 542 17.23 -12.50 28.14
N PHE A 543 17.21 -12.44 26.82
CA PHE A 543 16.74 -11.25 26.11
C PHE A 543 15.23 -11.01 26.35
N ALA A 544 14.43 -12.06 26.25
CA ALA A 544 13.00 -11.98 26.56
C ALA A 544 12.74 -11.51 28.00
N LYS A 545 13.51 -11.98 28.97
CA LYS A 545 13.46 -11.50 30.37
C LYS A 545 13.78 -10.01 30.47
N ALA A 546 14.88 -9.56 29.84
CA ALA A 546 15.23 -8.15 29.83
C ALA A 546 14.13 -7.25 29.20
N LEU A 547 13.47 -7.74 28.14
CA LEU A 547 12.31 -7.02 27.56
C LEU A 547 11.12 -6.98 28.51
N LYS A 548 10.80 -8.07 29.22
CA LYS A 548 9.73 -8.09 30.24
C LYS A 548 10.00 -7.10 31.38
N ASP A 549 11.23 -7.00 31.84
CA ASP A 549 11.63 -6.03 32.86
C ASP A 549 11.44 -4.58 32.37
N LYS A 550 11.79 -4.30 31.10
CA LYS A 550 11.57 -2.98 30.48
C LYS A 550 10.08 -2.67 30.28
N LEU A 551 9.28 -3.66 29.80
CA LEU A 551 7.83 -3.54 29.61
C LEU A 551 7.12 -3.07 30.88
N GLY A 552 7.50 -3.59 32.05
CA GLY A 552 6.97 -3.18 33.36
C GLY A 552 7.29 -1.73 33.75
N ARG A 553 8.27 -1.11 33.08
CA ARG A 553 8.73 0.25 33.34
C ARG A 553 8.37 1.26 32.25
N LEU A 554 7.81 0.82 31.10
CA LEU A 554 7.40 1.75 30.04
C LEU A 554 6.33 2.71 30.53
N LEU A 555 6.43 3.97 30.13
CA LEU A 555 5.42 5.00 30.45
C LEU A 555 4.01 4.49 30.08
N PRO A 556 3.05 4.51 31.01
CA PRO A 556 1.67 4.07 30.74
C PRO A 556 0.90 5.06 29.88
N PHE A 557 -0.19 4.58 29.28
CA PHE A 557 -1.17 5.45 28.63
C PHE A 557 -1.76 6.48 29.61
N LYS A 558 -1.98 7.70 29.14
CA LYS A 558 -2.53 8.79 29.96
C LYS A 558 -3.81 9.33 29.32
N ILE A 559 -4.83 9.58 30.16
CA ILE A 559 -6.08 10.22 29.75
C ILE A 559 -6.05 11.68 30.15
N GLY A 560 -6.37 12.57 29.22
CA GLY A 560 -6.38 14.02 29.44
C GLY A 560 -7.67 14.54 30.06
N LYS A 561 -7.71 15.83 30.39
CA LYS A 561 -8.83 16.50 31.06
C LYS A 561 -10.15 16.49 30.27
N LYS A 562 -10.10 16.29 28.95
CA LYS A 562 -11.27 16.19 28.08
C LYS A 562 -11.75 14.75 27.91
N GLY A 563 -11.12 13.79 28.61
CA GLY A 563 -11.37 12.35 28.47
C GLY A 563 -10.69 11.72 27.24
N GLN A 564 -9.84 12.45 26.53
CA GLN A 564 -9.10 11.96 25.36
C GLN A 564 -7.84 11.21 25.78
N LEU A 565 -7.35 10.29 24.94
CA LEU A 565 -6.01 9.73 25.06
C LEU A 565 -4.96 10.82 24.75
N LEU A 566 -3.97 11.02 25.63
CA LEU A 566 -2.94 12.03 25.39
C LEU A 566 -2.04 11.62 24.23
N GLU A 567 -1.67 12.56 23.39
CA GLU A 567 -0.79 12.34 22.23
C GLU A 567 0.70 12.49 22.60
N TRP A 568 1.02 13.48 23.44
CA TRP A 568 2.39 13.79 23.88
C TRP A 568 2.60 13.48 25.36
N TYR A 569 3.84 13.61 25.81
CA TYR A 569 4.26 13.32 27.19
C TYR A 569 3.44 14.10 28.23
N ASN A 570 3.15 15.37 27.96
CA ASN A 570 2.27 16.22 28.76
C ASN A 570 0.96 16.47 27.99
N GLU A 571 -0.06 17.02 28.71
CA GLU A 571 -1.28 17.51 28.09
C GLU A 571 -1.04 18.88 27.44
N GLU A 572 -0.57 18.83 26.19
CA GLU A 572 -0.22 20.02 25.41
C GLU A 572 -1.45 20.59 24.67
N ARG A 573 -1.38 21.88 24.34
CA ARG A 573 -2.38 22.51 23.47
C ARG A 573 -2.05 22.17 22.02
N GLU A 574 -2.90 21.40 21.37
CA GLU A 574 -2.77 21.06 19.96
C GLU A 574 -2.76 22.29 19.05
N ALA A 575 -1.90 22.32 18.03
CA ALA A 575 -1.90 23.36 17.00
C ALA A 575 -3.06 23.18 16.02
N GLU A 576 -3.39 21.92 15.65
CA GLU A 576 -4.48 21.56 14.75
C GLU A 576 -5.33 20.43 15.35
N ILE A 577 -6.47 20.80 15.94
CA ILE A 577 -7.35 19.87 16.65
C ILE A 577 -7.94 18.81 15.67
N HIS A 578 -8.24 19.21 14.43
CA HIS A 578 -8.82 18.34 13.40
C HIS A 578 -7.78 17.79 12.45
N HIS A 579 -6.54 17.55 12.92
CA HIS A 579 -5.45 17.01 12.13
C HIS A 579 -5.82 15.65 11.55
N ARG A 580 -5.35 15.38 10.32
CA ARG A 580 -5.63 14.13 9.60
C ARG A 580 -5.01 12.88 10.26
N HIS A 581 -3.86 13.02 10.94
CA HIS A 581 -3.27 11.92 11.70
C HIS A 581 -3.95 11.71 13.05
N CYS A 582 -4.06 10.45 13.46
CA CYS A 582 -4.53 10.00 14.77
C CYS A 582 -3.47 9.10 15.41
N SER A 583 -2.20 9.51 15.37
CA SER A 583 -1.02 8.68 15.71
C SER A 583 -1.09 8.12 17.14
N MET A 584 -1.67 8.87 18.10
CA MET A 584 -1.88 8.41 19.47
C MET A 584 -2.77 7.16 19.56
N LEU A 585 -3.54 6.85 18.53
CA LEU A 585 -4.46 5.70 18.49
C LEU A 585 -3.82 4.42 17.92
N TYR A 586 -2.51 4.41 17.65
CA TYR A 586 -1.78 3.21 17.23
C TYR A 586 -2.07 2.01 18.13
N GLY A 587 -2.13 2.22 19.45
CA GLY A 587 -2.43 1.16 20.42
C GLY A 587 -3.83 0.54 20.28
N LEU A 588 -4.79 1.24 19.62
CA LEU A 588 -6.11 0.72 19.27
C LEU A 588 -6.08 -0.04 17.94
N HIS A 589 -5.44 0.54 16.91
CA HIS A 589 -5.22 -0.07 15.59
C HIS A 589 -3.96 0.53 14.92
N PRO A 590 -3.02 -0.30 14.38
CA PRO A 590 -3.12 -1.75 14.17
C PRO A 590 -2.91 -2.62 15.41
N ALA A 591 -2.20 -2.13 16.44
CA ALA A 591 -1.99 -2.88 17.67
C ALA A 591 -3.31 -3.21 18.40
N HIS A 592 -3.24 -4.21 19.30
CA HIS A 592 -4.34 -4.57 20.21
C HIS A 592 -3.97 -4.28 21.68
N LEU A 593 -3.19 -3.21 21.91
CA LEU A 593 -2.83 -2.77 23.27
C LEU A 593 -4.02 -2.13 23.99
N ILE A 594 -4.94 -1.56 23.21
CA ILE A 594 -6.20 -0.97 23.69
C ILE A 594 -7.35 -1.69 22.99
N THR A 595 -8.25 -2.29 23.77
CA THR A 595 -9.40 -3.02 23.25
C THR A 595 -10.68 -2.65 24.02
N ALA A 596 -11.83 -2.69 23.37
CA ALA A 596 -13.11 -2.39 24.00
C ALA A 596 -13.44 -3.34 25.17
N GLN A 597 -12.93 -4.58 25.12
CA GLN A 597 -13.18 -5.60 26.15
C GLN A 597 -12.12 -5.58 27.27
N GLY A 598 -10.83 -5.48 26.92
CA GLY A 598 -9.73 -5.63 27.87
C GLY A 598 -9.37 -4.33 28.61
N THR A 599 -9.56 -3.18 27.94
CA THR A 599 -9.19 -1.86 28.45
C THR A 599 -10.27 -0.81 28.14
N PRO A 600 -11.51 -0.99 28.66
CA PRO A 600 -12.67 -0.18 28.27
C PRO A 600 -12.47 1.33 28.53
N GLU A 601 -11.83 1.72 29.62
CA GLU A 601 -11.53 3.13 29.93
C GLU A 601 -10.61 3.78 28.87
N LEU A 602 -9.58 3.06 28.43
CA LEU A 602 -8.71 3.54 27.36
C LEU A 602 -9.42 3.54 25.99
N ALA A 603 -10.29 2.56 25.74
CA ALA A 603 -11.11 2.52 24.53
C ALA A 603 -12.07 3.72 24.47
N ASP A 604 -12.68 4.10 25.59
CA ASP A 604 -13.51 5.30 25.68
C ASP A 604 -12.70 6.58 25.47
N ALA A 605 -11.46 6.62 25.96
CA ALA A 605 -10.54 7.74 25.70
C ALA A 605 -10.14 7.82 24.21
N CYS A 606 -9.96 6.66 23.53
CA CYS A 606 -9.75 6.62 22.08
C CYS A 606 -10.98 7.14 21.32
N ARG A 607 -12.19 6.70 21.71
CA ARG A 607 -13.46 7.22 21.17
C ARG A 607 -13.54 8.73 21.30
N ARG A 608 -13.23 9.25 22.49
CA ARG A 608 -13.23 10.68 22.74
C ARG A 608 -12.22 11.44 21.87
N SER A 609 -11.04 10.87 21.66
CA SER A 609 -10.03 11.44 20.75
C SER A 609 -10.54 11.50 19.30
N LEU A 610 -11.20 10.46 18.81
CA LEU A 610 -11.80 10.43 17.45
C LEU A 610 -12.93 11.47 17.31
N GLU A 611 -13.78 11.62 18.33
CA GLU A 611 -14.83 12.65 18.33
C GLU A 611 -14.25 14.06 18.24
N ILE A 612 -13.15 14.33 18.95
CA ILE A 612 -12.44 15.61 18.91
C ILE A 612 -11.78 15.83 17.55
N ARG A 613 -11.11 14.83 16.98
CA ARG A 613 -10.51 14.87 15.62
C ARG A 613 -11.56 15.09 14.53
N GLY A 614 -12.75 14.54 14.71
CA GLY A 614 -13.84 14.57 13.73
C GLY A 614 -13.64 13.59 12.57
N ASP A 615 -14.64 13.55 11.70
CA ASP A 615 -14.76 12.55 10.64
C ASP A 615 -14.11 12.98 9.31
N ASP A 616 -13.71 14.22 9.13
CA ASP A 616 -13.08 14.66 7.88
C ASP A 616 -11.59 14.31 7.85
N GLY A 617 -11.02 14.24 6.65
CA GLY A 617 -9.63 13.91 6.44
C GLY A 617 -9.29 13.65 4.98
N THR A 618 -8.08 13.16 4.76
CA THR A 618 -7.60 12.65 3.48
C THR A 618 -8.03 11.21 3.29
N GLY A 619 -7.79 10.60 2.12
CA GLY A 619 -8.24 9.25 1.83
C GLY A 619 -7.75 8.20 2.83
N TRP A 620 -6.43 8.14 3.08
CA TRP A 620 -5.88 7.22 4.08
C TRP A 620 -6.37 7.50 5.51
N SER A 621 -6.59 8.78 5.84
CA SER A 621 -7.13 9.14 7.15
C SER A 621 -8.54 8.59 7.38
N LEU A 622 -9.39 8.64 6.34
CA LEU A 622 -10.70 7.99 6.36
C LEU A 622 -10.55 6.47 6.53
N GLY A 623 -9.65 5.86 5.76
CA GLY A 623 -9.34 4.42 5.86
C GLY A 623 -8.95 4.02 7.29
N TRP A 624 -8.03 4.77 7.93
CA TRP A 624 -7.62 4.49 9.31
C TRP A 624 -8.77 4.66 10.31
N LYS A 625 -9.55 5.73 10.17
CA LYS A 625 -10.71 5.99 11.04
C LYS A 625 -11.79 4.90 10.92
N ILE A 626 -11.99 4.30 9.74
CA ILE A 626 -12.90 3.13 9.57
C ILE A 626 -12.44 2.00 10.48
N ASN A 627 -11.14 1.67 10.47
CA ASN A 627 -10.55 0.62 11.31
C ASN A 627 -10.71 0.94 12.80
N PHE A 628 -10.44 2.17 13.23
CA PHE A 628 -10.62 2.57 14.64
C PHE A 628 -12.06 2.37 15.12
N TRP A 629 -13.05 2.82 14.35
CA TRP A 629 -14.44 2.69 14.74
C TRP A 629 -14.91 1.22 14.73
N ALA A 630 -14.38 0.39 13.82
CA ALA A 630 -14.62 -1.05 13.84
C ALA A 630 -14.07 -1.69 15.14
N ARG A 631 -12.83 -1.35 15.55
CA ARG A 631 -12.21 -1.81 16.81
C ARG A 631 -12.96 -1.33 18.05
N LEU A 632 -13.58 -0.14 17.98
CA LEU A 632 -14.45 0.39 19.04
C LEU A 632 -15.87 -0.21 18.99
N ARG A 633 -16.14 -1.20 18.13
CA ARG A 633 -17.43 -1.90 17.98
C ARG A 633 -18.57 -0.98 17.52
N ASP A 634 -18.26 0.10 16.81
CA ASP A 634 -19.23 1.02 16.22
C ASP A 634 -19.26 0.90 14.69
N GLY A 635 -19.88 -0.17 14.19
CA GLY A 635 -19.99 -0.45 12.76
C GLY A 635 -20.78 0.61 11.99
N ASN A 636 -21.75 1.25 12.62
CA ASN A 636 -22.54 2.32 12.00
C ASN A 636 -21.67 3.58 11.78
N HIS A 637 -20.77 3.91 12.69
CA HIS A 637 -19.83 5.01 12.49
C HIS A 637 -18.77 4.66 11.45
N ALA A 638 -18.22 3.45 11.50
CA ALA A 638 -17.30 2.95 10.49
C ALA A 638 -17.92 3.04 9.09
N LEU A 639 -19.19 2.64 8.90
CA LEU A 639 -19.90 2.75 7.64
C LEU A 639 -20.11 4.22 7.20
N ARG A 640 -20.39 5.16 8.13
CA ARG A 640 -20.47 6.59 7.79
C ARG A 640 -19.16 7.13 7.22
N LEU A 641 -18.02 6.65 7.70
CA LEU A 641 -16.71 7.01 7.15
C LEU A 641 -16.45 6.34 5.80
N PHE A 642 -16.90 5.10 5.62
CA PHE A 642 -16.86 4.42 4.31
C PHE A 642 -17.76 5.15 3.29
N ASP A 643 -18.91 5.68 3.68
CA ASP A 643 -19.72 6.59 2.85
C ASP A 643 -18.94 7.83 2.41
N ARG A 644 -18.07 8.35 3.28
CA ARG A 644 -17.19 9.48 2.95
C ARG A 644 -16.07 9.07 1.99
N GLN A 645 -15.52 7.87 2.13
CA GLN A 645 -14.55 7.30 1.19
C GLN A 645 -15.15 7.17 -0.22
N LEU A 646 -16.43 6.82 -0.34
CA LEU A 646 -17.16 6.74 -1.61
C LEU A 646 -17.59 8.11 -2.19
N ARG A 647 -17.15 9.25 -1.63
CA ARG A 647 -17.41 10.57 -2.23
C ARG A 647 -16.62 10.75 -3.50
N PHE A 648 -17.32 11.03 -4.59
CA PHE A 648 -16.68 11.36 -5.87
C PHE A 648 -15.79 12.61 -5.75
N LYS A 649 -14.55 12.48 -6.27
CA LYS A 649 -13.55 13.55 -6.40
C LYS A 649 -13.14 13.72 -7.86
N SER A 650 -13.00 14.97 -8.28
CA SER A 650 -12.48 15.33 -9.61
C SER A 650 -11.18 16.12 -9.54
N SER A 651 -10.93 16.82 -8.42
CA SER A 651 -9.70 17.61 -8.23
C SER A 651 -8.53 16.70 -7.87
N THR A 652 -7.39 16.91 -8.52
CA THR A 652 -6.11 16.28 -8.23
C THR A 652 -5.12 17.25 -7.56
N GLY A 653 -5.59 18.46 -7.19
CA GLY A 653 -4.78 19.43 -6.44
C GLY A 653 -4.60 19.01 -4.98
N MET A 654 -3.44 19.36 -4.40
CA MET A 654 -3.09 19.02 -3.03
C MET A 654 -4.11 19.55 -2.02
N ASN A 655 -4.57 18.70 -1.11
CA ASN A 655 -5.48 19.08 -0.01
C ASN A 655 -5.23 18.19 1.21
N TYR A 656 -4.72 18.77 2.28
CA TYR A 656 -4.37 18.07 3.52
C TYR A 656 -5.50 17.95 4.55
N SER A 657 -6.64 18.63 4.35
CA SER A 657 -7.66 18.75 5.41
C SER A 657 -8.96 18.00 5.13
N HIS A 658 -9.56 18.15 3.94
CA HIS A 658 -10.93 17.70 3.67
C HIS A 658 -11.07 16.99 2.30
N GLY A 659 -9.97 16.54 1.74
CA GLY A 659 -9.91 16.07 0.36
C GLY A 659 -10.40 14.63 0.15
N GLY A 660 -10.48 13.80 1.20
CA GLY A 660 -10.71 12.37 1.12
C GLY A 660 -11.94 11.97 0.32
N GLY A 661 -11.80 10.90 -0.46
CA GLY A 661 -12.87 10.35 -1.32
C GLY A 661 -12.30 9.45 -2.40
N THR A 662 -12.99 9.36 -3.53
CA THR A 662 -12.68 8.40 -4.60
C THR A 662 -12.77 9.05 -5.97
N TYR A 663 -11.77 8.81 -6.83
CA TYR A 663 -11.77 9.23 -8.24
C TYR A 663 -12.70 8.35 -9.09
N GLU A 664 -12.94 8.75 -10.36
CA GLU A 664 -13.89 8.07 -11.24
C GLU A 664 -13.53 6.60 -11.51
N ASN A 665 -12.24 6.25 -11.50
CA ASN A 665 -11.74 4.88 -11.65
C ASN A 665 -11.63 4.11 -10.32
N LEU A 666 -12.23 4.61 -9.25
CA LEU A 666 -12.21 4.11 -7.88
C LEU A 666 -10.83 4.16 -7.18
N PHE A 667 -9.84 4.83 -7.74
CA PHE A 667 -8.63 5.18 -7.00
C PHE A 667 -8.95 6.10 -5.83
N ASP A 668 -8.30 5.87 -4.71
CA ASP A 668 -8.40 6.74 -3.53
C ASP A 668 -7.90 8.14 -3.80
N ALA A 669 -8.56 9.11 -3.21
CA ALA A 669 -8.17 10.52 -3.26
C ALA A 669 -7.71 11.00 -1.89
N HIS A 670 -6.40 11.28 -1.79
CA HIS A 670 -5.90 12.10 -0.69
C HIS A 670 -6.55 13.52 -0.74
N PRO A 671 -6.69 14.35 -1.83
CA PRO A 671 -6.01 14.45 -3.13
C PRO A 671 -4.55 14.95 -3.05
N PRO A 672 -3.66 14.64 -4.04
CA PRO A 672 -3.90 13.81 -5.21
C PRO A 672 -4.06 12.32 -4.89
N PHE A 673 -4.02 11.45 -5.92
CA PHE A 673 -4.09 10.00 -5.74
C PHE A 673 -3.00 9.48 -4.80
N GLN A 674 -3.44 8.72 -3.82
CA GLN A 674 -2.65 7.79 -3.00
C GLN A 674 -3.43 6.49 -2.88
N ILE A 675 -2.75 5.34 -2.90
CA ILE A 675 -3.44 4.03 -2.94
C ILE A 675 -3.86 3.50 -1.57
N ASP A 676 -3.24 4.03 -0.53
CA ASP A 676 -3.38 3.57 0.86
C ASP A 676 -4.83 3.58 1.37
N GLY A 677 -5.62 4.61 1.03
CA GLY A 677 -7.02 4.66 1.39
C GLY A 677 -7.88 3.56 0.74
N ASN A 678 -7.51 3.06 -0.45
CA ASN A 678 -8.14 1.87 -1.03
C ASN A 678 -7.93 0.64 -0.14
N PHE A 679 -6.72 0.44 0.36
CA PHE A 679 -6.36 -0.71 1.20
C PHE A 679 -6.89 -0.57 2.63
N GLY A 680 -6.80 0.63 3.21
CA GLY A 680 -7.36 0.91 4.54
C GLY A 680 -8.87 0.68 4.61
N ALA A 681 -9.61 0.97 3.53
CA ALA A 681 -11.04 0.67 3.44
C ALA A 681 -11.32 -0.85 3.42
N VAL A 682 -10.51 -1.65 2.72
CA VAL A 682 -10.63 -3.13 2.71
C VAL A 682 -10.36 -3.69 4.11
N SER A 683 -9.26 -3.25 4.75
CA SER A 683 -8.93 -3.64 6.12
C SER A 683 -10.07 -3.28 7.08
N GLY A 684 -10.65 -2.09 6.96
CA GLY A 684 -11.78 -1.66 7.77
C GLY A 684 -13.00 -2.57 7.62
N VAL A 685 -13.30 -3.07 6.42
CA VAL A 685 -14.37 -4.07 6.21
C VAL A 685 -14.02 -5.38 6.90
N CYS A 686 -12.76 -5.84 6.80
CA CYS A 686 -12.31 -7.03 7.52
C CYS A 686 -12.52 -6.87 9.02
N GLU A 687 -12.08 -5.74 9.63
CA GLU A 687 -12.25 -5.44 11.05
C GLU A 687 -13.74 -5.34 11.50
N MET A 688 -14.62 -4.88 10.62
CA MET A 688 -16.07 -4.85 10.90
C MET A 688 -16.67 -6.26 10.98
N LEU A 689 -16.13 -7.21 10.22
CA LEU A 689 -16.65 -8.58 10.08
C LEU A 689 -15.92 -9.60 10.96
N LEU A 690 -14.61 -9.45 11.14
CA LEU A 690 -13.74 -10.39 11.84
C LEU A 690 -12.62 -9.64 12.56
N ASP A 691 -12.47 -9.86 13.87
CA ASP A 691 -11.35 -9.32 14.65
C ASP A 691 -10.69 -10.45 15.46
N CYS A 692 -9.37 -10.41 15.63
CA CYS A 692 -8.61 -11.49 16.26
C CYS A 692 -7.55 -10.93 17.20
N PHE A 693 -7.72 -11.17 18.50
CA PHE A 693 -6.72 -10.83 19.50
C PHE A 693 -6.84 -11.74 20.73
N ASP A 694 -5.76 -11.85 21.49
CA ASP A 694 -5.69 -12.63 22.73
C ASP A 694 -6.20 -14.08 22.55
N GLY A 695 -5.84 -14.71 21.40
CA GLY A 695 -6.25 -16.07 21.06
C GLY A 695 -7.72 -16.25 20.71
N ARG A 696 -8.50 -15.17 20.64
CA ARG A 696 -9.94 -15.18 20.36
C ARG A 696 -10.25 -14.64 18.97
N ILE A 697 -11.29 -15.17 18.36
CA ILE A 697 -11.84 -14.78 17.06
C ILE A 697 -13.25 -14.21 17.29
N PHE A 698 -13.43 -12.93 17.02
CA PHE A 698 -14.69 -12.22 17.19
C PHE A 698 -15.44 -12.15 15.87
N LEU A 699 -16.66 -12.71 15.81
CA LEU A 699 -17.48 -12.75 14.62
C LEU A 699 -18.44 -11.55 14.61
N LEU A 700 -18.52 -10.86 13.47
CA LEU A 700 -19.36 -9.67 13.23
C LEU A 700 -19.25 -8.62 14.36
N PRO A 701 -18.02 -8.27 14.81
CA PRO A 701 -17.83 -7.43 15.99
C PRO A 701 -18.36 -6.00 15.81
N ALA A 702 -18.48 -5.53 14.56
CA ALA A 702 -18.93 -4.18 14.23
C ALA A 702 -19.80 -4.16 12.96
N LEU A 703 -20.73 -5.11 12.84
CA LEU A 703 -21.66 -5.17 11.70
C LEU A 703 -22.59 -3.94 11.71
N PRO A 704 -22.64 -3.12 10.65
CA PRO A 704 -23.55 -1.98 10.57
C PRO A 704 -24.99 -2.43 10.29
N ASP A 705 -25.98 -1.70 10.81
CA ASP A 705 -27.40 -1.99 10.62
C ASP A 705 -27.82 -2.13 9.15
N LYS A 706 -27.18 -1.35 8.25
CA LYS A 706 -27.44 -1.34 6.82
C LYS A 706 -27.06 -2.66 6.14
N TRP A 707 -26.12 -3.41 6.69
CA TRP A 707 -25.70 -4.72 6.19
C TRP A 707 -26.45 -5.84 6.92
N SER A 708 -27.78 -5.72 6.99
CA SER A 708 -28.63 -6.65 7.73
C SER A 708 -28.66 -8.07 7.17
N GLU A 709 -28.37 -8.24 5.90
CA GLU A 709 -28.27 -9.54 5.20
C GLU A 709 -26.88 -9.63 4.56
N GLY A 710 -26.28 -10.82 4.58
CA GLY A 710 -25.01 -11.01 3.86
C GLY A 710 -24.28 -12.29 4.23
N SER A 711 -23.17 -12.47 3.55
CA SER A 711 -22.20 -13.53 3.81
C SER A 711 -20.79 -13.07 3.45
N VAL A 712 -19.82 -13.65 4.13
CA VAL A 712 -18.40 -13.56 3.75
C VAL A 712 -17.81 -14.95 3.84
N ARG A 713 -16.94 -15.29 2.87
CA ARG A 713 -16.23 -16.56 2.83
C ARG A 713 -14.74 -16.31 2.76
N GLY A 714 -13.98 -17.16 3.44
CA GLY A 714 -12.53 -17.28 3.32
C GLY A 714 -11.72 -16.19 4.02
N LEU A 715 -12.31 -15.37 4.90
CA LEU A 715 -11.49 -14.48 5.73
C LEU A 715 -10.54 -15.32 6.60
N LEU A 716 -9.28 -14.90 6.65
CA LEU A 716 -8.28 -15.57 7.45
C LEU A 716 -8.20 -14.91 8.85
N ALA A 717 -8.30 -15.71 9.88
CA ALA A 717 -8.05 -15.32 11.26
C ALA A 717 -6.62 -15.70 11.67
N LYS A 718 -6.09 -15.04 12.70
CA LYS A 718 -4.84 -15.47 13.36
C LYS A 718 -4.97 -16.94 13.82
N GLY A 719 -3.86 -17.68 13.78
CA GLY A 719 -3.88 -19.13 14.01
C GLY A 719 -4.13 -19.94 12.74
N ASN A 720 -4.06 -19.32 11.55
CA ASN A 720 -4.29 -19.95 10.24
C ASN A 720 -5.66 -20.63 10.14
N ILE A 721 -6.71 -19.94 10.62
CA ILE A 721 -8.09 -20.41 10.62
C ILE A 721 -8.91 -19.60 9.62
N LYS A 722 -9.42 -20.26 8.55
CA LYS A 722 -10.35 -19.63 7.60
C LYS A 722 -11.75 -19.61 8.20
N VAL A 723 -12.42 -18.47 8.03
CA VAL A 723 -13.74 -18.19 8.60
C VAL A 723 -14.72 -17.81 7.50
N ASP A 724 -15.82 -18.57 7.41
CA ASP A 724 -16.99 -18.19 6.62
C ASP A 724 -18.12 -17.79 7.57
N MET A 725 -18.91 -16.80 7.19
CA MET A 725 -20.06 -16.34 7.97
C MET A 725 -21.24 -16.03 7.07
N THR A 726 -22.44 -16.33 7.58
CA THR A 726 -23.72 -15.89 6.99
C THR A 726 -24.56 -15.26 8.07
N TRP A 727 -25.18 -14.13 7.76
CA TRP A 727 -26.05 -13.43 8.69
C TRP A 727 -27.35 -12.98 8.01
N SER A 728 -28.40 -12.84 8.82
CA SER A 728 -29.72 -12.37 8.41
C SER A 728 -30.32 -11.52 9.52
N LYS A 729 -31.01 -10.44 9.15
CA LYS A 729 -31.58 -9.45 10.08
C LYS A 729 -30.57 -8.95 11.11
N GLY A 730 -29.32 -8.72 10.67
CA GLY A 730 -28.23 -8.26 11.52
C GLY A 730 -27.69 -9.28 12.53
N LYS A 731 -28.07 -10.56 12.41
CA LYS A 731 -27.63 -11.63 13.32
C LYS A 731 -26.93 -12.74 12.56
N LEU A 732 -25.83 -13.22 13.12
CA LEU A 732 -25.15 -14.42 12.62
C LEU A 732 -26.10 -15.60 12.63
N THR A 733 -26.20 -16.32 11.51
CA THR A 733 -27.04 -17.50 11.35
C THR A 733 -26.24 -18.78 11.23
N SER A 734 -25.05 -18.68 10.66
CA SER A 734 -24.08 -19.78 10.59
C SER A 734 -22.67 -19.26 10.39
N TYR A 735 -21.70 -20.06 10.81
CA TYR A 735 -20.29 -19.88 10.47
C TYR A 735 -19.61 -21.21 10.22
N SER A 736 -18.53 -21.19 9.44
CA SER A 736 -17.67 -22.34 9.21
C SER A 736 -16.22 -21.98 9.53
N LEU A 737 -15.50 -22.93 10.12
CA LEU A 737 -14.08 -22.80 10.47
C LEU A 737 -13.30 -23.90 9.76
N THR A 738 -12.22 -23.53 9.08
CA THR A 738 -11.29 -24.48 8.45
C THR A 738 -9.88 -24.20 8.94
N GLY A 739 -9.26 -25.16 9.60
CA GLY A 739 -7.93 -25.00 10.20
C GLY A 739 -7.61 -26.16 11.15
N LYS A 740 -6.57 -25.98 11.99
CA LYS A 740 -6.14 -26.96 12.99
C LYS A 740 -5.96 -26.31 14.36
N GLY A 741 -6.19 -27.09 15.42
CA GLY A 741 -5.99 -26.63 16.79
C GLY A 741 -7.29 -26.19 17.46
N GLU A 742 -7.18 -25.36 18.48
CA GLU A 742 -8.35 -24.82 19.20
C GLU A 742 -8.72 -23.45 18.64
N ALA A 743 -10.02 -23.21 18.45
CA ALA A 743 -10.57 -21.94 17.99
C ALA A 743 -11.53 -21.40 19.04
N HIS A 744 -11.20 -20.28 19.63
CA HIS A 744 -12.01 -19.57 20.62
C HIS A 744 -12.86 -18.54 19.91
N ILE A 745 -14.14 -18.85 19.68
CA ILE A 745 -15.07 -18.02 18.92
C ILE A 745 -15.92 -17.17 19.84
N VAL A 746 -15.93 -15.87 19.63
CA VAL A 746 -16.75 -14.92 20.39
C VAL A 746 -17.81 -14.30 19.50
N TYR A 747 -19.09 -14.48 19.85
CA TYR A 747 -20.23 -13.83 19.21
C TYR A 747 -21.28 -13.42 20.23
N GLY A 748 -21.78 -12.19 20.14
CA GLY A 748 -22.82 -11.68 21.06
C GLY A 748 -22.43 -11.72 22.55
N GLY A 749 -21.14 -11.62 22.85
CA GLY A 749 -20.62 -11.69 24.22
C GLY A 749 -20.44 -13.10 24.77
N GLN A 750 -20.77 -14.15 24.01
CA GLN A 750 -20.57 -15.55 24.40
C GLN A 750 -19.32 -16.12 23.70
N GLU A 751 -18.51 -16.86 24.43
CA GLU A 751 -17.35 -17.59 23.94
C GLU A 751 -17.66 -19.07 23.79
N THR A 752 -17.28 -19.65 22.64
CA THR A 752 -17.41 -21.08 22.36
C THR A 752 -16.04 -21.58 21.83
N VAL A 753 -15.57 -22.69 22.38
CA VAL A 753 -14.31 -23.32 21.99
C VAL A 753 -14.59 -24.51 21.07
N HIS A 754 -13.92 -24.51 19.92
CA HIS A 754 -13.98 -25.61 18.94
C HIS A 754 -12.61 -26.23 18.75
N ARG A 755 -12.56 -27.55 18.59
CA ARG A 755 -11.34 -28.27 18.24
C ARG A 755 -11.39 -28.63 16.75
N LEU A 756 -10.42 -28.15 15.99
CA LEU A 756 -10.31 -28.33 14.54
C LEU A 756 -9.24 -29.36 14.23
N ASP A 757 -9.54 -30.25 13.28
CA ASP A 757 -8.67 -31.37 12.86
C ASP A 757 -8.06 -31.19 11.45
N GLY A 758 -8.28 -30.05 10.81
CA GLY A 758 -7.89 -29.74 9.44
C GLY A 758 -9.04 -29.81 8.43
N GLY A 759 -10.19 -30.31 8.84
CA GLY A 759 -11.43 -30.24 8.05
C GLY A 759 -12.21 -28.95 8.30
N THR A 760 -13.40 -28.85 7.70
CA THR A 760 -14.32 -27.72 7.89
C THR A 760 -15.38 -28.08 8.90
N LEU A 761 -15.44 -27.32 10.00
CA LEU A 761 -16.52 -27.37 10.99
C LEU A 761 -17.55 -26.30 10.65
N THR A 762 -18.84 -26.70 10.52
CA THR A 762 -19.94 -25.75 10.30
C THR A 762 -20.88 -25.74 11.52
N VAL A 763 -21.17 -24.53 12.01
CA VAL A 763 -22.08 -24.29 13.13
C VAL A 763 -23.27 -23.47 12.63
N LYS A 764 -24.50 -23.90 12.97
CA LYS A 764 -25.75 -23.18 12.72
C LYS A 764 -26.28 -22.66 14.06
N LEU A 765 -26.69 -21.39 14.07
CA LEU A 765 -27.20 -20.69 15.26
C LEU A 765 -28.73 -20.55 15.24
#